data_fb5ee110615da0fd0c53c93085c90c70
#
_entry.id   fb5ee110615da0fd0c53c93085c90c70
#
_cell.length_a   1.000
_cell.length_b   1.000
_cell.length_c   1.000
_cell.angle_alpha   90.00
_cell.angle_beta   90.00
_cell.angle_gamma   90.00
#
_symmetry.space_group_name_H-M   'P 1'
#
loop_
_entity.id
_entity.type
_entity.pdbx_description
1 polymer ?
#
loop_
_entity_poly.entity_id
_entity_poly.type
_entity_poly.pdbx_seq_one_letter_code
_entity_poly.pdbx_strand_id
1 'polypeptide(L)'
;MRCLLPYSRTIMAGILLCMSVHLYAKEKNDSLILQRIYDYREANLSEFESKEDNVYTKFRYNVERRNSILWLIPTMYVLAKGPREYIREGYSKVKFQDSHNFDINSQVITGTVRKNRKAMPTLIDFMTPDIYNVDFYEGHVLSPFNKWNRHYYRYKQIRLSNGATRLDFRPKSYNTQLLNGYAVVETETGQILRTVLNGEFDMISFRTEITQDEEKGRTLSPAKCNTAATFRFMGNRISALFNAYYNCSKSLPDSITDESSRELMDSLRPVPLNRLDKAIYEAYDKERAESDSAAAAAALVDTMPHKPNLWKKIFWDTIGENLVPPIDAESGNADFRIYPIINPLYLSYSGARGFRYKMKFRVRFTFSEHRYLYSYPTIGYNFKQGQVYFNIPVRMTYNPKRNGYVEVIYANGNRISNNTVSNAIREAHQDSIQFEDSDIDKFKDNHFILFNNIMLFDWLDVETGLIFHQRTAIERELMRQYGVPEEYRSFAPVLGIKLQPWLSRGPLFSIDWERSIKGVNGSNLDYSRWEFDAQWKYQIPGLRLLNMRVGYGVYTKKADEYFLDFANFSDENLPSGWNDDWSGNFQLLGSSEYNKSDYYLRGNISYESPLMLATWVPYLGKYIEKERFYISGVLLEHSRPYYELGYGFTNRYISVGAFASFRNTTFEEFGVKFDFELFRRW
;
A
#
# COMPACT_ATOMS: atom_id res chain seq x y z
N MET A 1 -30.59 -1.99 -31.98
CA MET A 1 -29.21 -2.52 -31.96
C MET A 1 -28.32 -2.03 -33.13
N ARG A 2 -28.71 -1.06 -33.96
CA ARG A 2 -27.95 -0.59 -35.13
C ARG A 2 -27.43 0.86 -35.07
N CYS A 3 -27.65 1.62 -33.97
CA CYS A 3 -27.24 3.04 -33.87
C CYS A 3 -26.07 3.34 -32.92
N LEU A 4 -25.47 2.35 -32.24
CA LEU A 4 -24.38 2.55 -31.28
C LEU A 4 -22.96 2.35 -31.84
N LEU A 5 -22.84 1.87 -33.10
CA LEU A 5 -21.55 1.52 -33.70
C LEU A 5 -20.63 2.68 -34.15
N PRO A 6 -21.12 3.86 -34.62
CA PRO A 6 -20.20 4.88 -35.11
C PRO A 6 -19.50 5.67 -34.00
N TYR A 7 -20.13 5.92 -32.84
CA TYR A 7 -19.55 6.73 -31.76
C TYR A 7 -18.51 5.97 -30.91
N SER A 8 -18.71 4.67 -30.67
CA SER A 8 -17.75 3.85 -29.96
C SER A 8 -16.42 3.71 -30.73
N ARG A 9 -16.48 3.68 -32.06
CA ARG A 9 -15.27 3.66 -32.91
C ARG A 9 -14.48 4.96 -32.84
N THR A 10 -15.17 6.09 -32.73
CA THR A 10 -14.51 7.42 -32.68
C THR A 10 -13.86 7.66 -31.32
N ILE A 11 -14.50 7.24 -30.23
CA ILE A 11 -13.92 7.34 -28.87
C ILE A 11 -12.76 6.37 -28.72
N MET A 12 -12.89 5.13 -29.18
CA MET A 12 -11.81 4.14 -29.14
C MET A 12 -10.66 4.54 -30.06
N ALA A 13 -10.91 5.14 -31.21
CA ALA A 13 -9.89 5.72 -32.09
C ALA A 13 -9.21 6.93 -31.46
N GLY A 14 -9.93 7.78 -30.72
CA GLY A 14 -9.37 8.90 -29.96
C GLY A 14 -8.44 8.44 -28.83
N ILE A 15 -8.82 7.43 -28.06
CA ILE A 15 -7.99 6.84 -27.02
C ILE A 15 -6.77 6.13 -27.59
N LEU A 16 -6.94 5.39 -28.69
CA LEU A 16 -5.84 4.76 -29.45
C LEU A 16 -4.92 5.81 -30.10
N LEU A 17 -5.45 6.94 -30.55
CA LEU A 17 -4.65 8.05 -31.10
C LEU A 17 -3.86 8.76 -30.00
N CYS A 18 -4.42 8.99 -28.82
CA CYS A 18 -3.70 9.50 -27.66
C CYS A 18 -2.61 8.52 -27.17
N MET A 19 -2.85 7.22 -27.24
CA MET A 19 -1.83 6.20 -26.96
C MET A 19 -0.74 6.13 -28.07
N SER A 20 -1.08 6.40 -29.32
CA SER A 20 -0.14 6.31 -30.45
C SER A 20 0.73 7.56 -30.64
N VAL A 21 0.31 8.74 -30.19
CA VAL A 21 1.09 9.97 -30.29
C VAL A 21 2.37 9.94 -29.45
N HIS A 22 2.45 9.07 -28.44
CA HIS A 22 3.68 8.84 -27.66
C HIS A 22 4.71 7.94 -28.35
N LEU A 23 4.44 7.39 -29.54
CA LEU A 23 5.26 6.34 -30.16
C LEU A 23 6.23 6.81 -31.26
N TYR A 24 6.28 8.07 -31.66
CA TYR A 24 7.14 8.49 -32.76
C TYR A 24 7.84 9.84 -32.53
N ALA A 25 8.98 9.80 -31.84
CA ALA A 25 10.08 10.74 -32.09
C ALA A 25 11.39 9.94 -32.21
N LYS A 26 11.78 9.70 -33.43
CA LYS A 26 13.00 8.98 -33.83
C LYS A 26 14.20 9.91 -33.66
N GLU A 27 14.90 9.86 -32.55
CA GLU A 27 16.23 10.47 -32.39
C GLU A 27 17.34 9.51 -32.89
N LYS A 28 18.06 9.96 -33.90
CA LYS A 28 18.92 9.15 -34.78
C LYS A 28 20.41 9.33 -34.43
N ASN A 29 20.97 9.13 -33.30
CA ASN A 29 22.42 8.90 -33.14
C ASN A 29 22.91 8.46 -31.74
N ASP A 30 22.07 8.53 -30.67
CA ASP A 30 22.50 8.02 -29.35
C ASP A 30 22.19 6.53 -29.17
N SER A 31 21.86 5.84 -30.29
CA SER A 31 21.26 4.52 -30.22
C SER A 31 22.24 3.38 -29.93
N LEU A 32 23.50 3.50 -30.34
CA LEU A 32 24.39 2.34 -30.31
C LEU A 32 24.86 1.94 -28.91
N ILE A 33 25.31 2.90 -28.10
CA ILE A 33 25.77 2.59 -26.73
C ILE A 33 24.62 2.18 -25.82
N LEU A 34 23.45 2.83 -25.97
CA LEU A 34 22.26 2.44 -25.23
C LEU A 34 21.79 1.02 -25.60
N GLN A 35 21.83 0.69 -26.90
CA GLN A 35 21.49 -0.64 -27.35
C GLN A 35 22.44 -1.68 -26.74
N ARG A 36 23.76 -1.41 -26.74
CA ARG A 36 24.74 -2.29 -26.09
C ARG A 36 24.49 -2.47 -24.61
N ILE A 37 24.12 -1.40 -23.89
CA ILE A 37 23.72 -1.51 -22.46
C ILE A 37 22.51 -2.46 -22.30
N TYR A 38 21.51 -2.35 -23.17
CA TYR A 38 20.33 -3.21 -23.13
C TYR A 38 20.67 -4.66 -23.47
N ASP A 39 21.46 -4.87 -24.51
CA ASP A 39 21.90 -6.21 -24.93
C ASP A 39 22.79 -6.86 -23.86
N TYR A 40 23.66 -6.08 -23.21
CA TYR A 40 24.49 -6.55 -22.10
C TYR A 40 23.62 -7.06 -20.94
N ARG A 41 22.60 -6.30 -20.56
CA ARG A 41 21.66 -6.73 -19.52
C ARG A 41 20.95 -8.00 -19.91
N GLU A 42 20.39 -8.08 -21.10
CA GLU A 42 19.64 -9.25 -21.57
C GLU A 42 20.52 -10.52 -21.62
N ALA A 43 21.78 -10.38 -22.02
CA ALA A 43 22.73 -11.49 -22.07
C ALA A 43 23.16 -12.01 -20.68
N ASN A 44 23.06 -11.21 -19.63
CA ASN A 44 23.56 -11.56 -18.29
C ASN A 44 22.45 -11.68 -17.24
N LEU A 45 21.16 -11.64 -17.60
CA LEU A 45 20.05 -11.74 -16.65
C LEU A 45 20.06 -12.99 -15.79
N SER A 46 20.52 -14.10 -16.33
CA SER A 46 20.64 -15.37 -15.60
C SER A 46 21.64 -15.32 -14.42
N GLU A 47 22.46 -14.27 -14.31
CA GLU A 47 23.35 -14.07 -13.17
C GLU A 47 22.59 -14.01 -11.83
N PHE A 48 21.39 -13.44 -11.84
CA PHE A 48 20.57 -13.32 -10.63
C PHE A 48 19.79 -14.60 -10.29
N GLU A 49 19.72 -15.58 -11.18
CA GLU A 49 19.02 -16.84 -10.92
C GLU A 49 19.78 -17.66 -9.89
N SER A 50 19.20 -17.81 -8.69
CA SER A 50 19.77 -18.56 -7.57
C SER A 50 21.13 -18.05 -7.05
N LYS A 51 21.46 -16.78 -7.28
CA LYS A 51 22.67 -16.16 -6.74
C LYS A 51 22.56 -15.96 -5.23
N GLU A 52 23.62 -16.32 -4.51
CA GLU A 52 23.80 -15.95 -3.11
C GLU A 52 25.00 -15.00 -2.98
N ASP A 53 24.83 -13.94 -2.20
CA ASP A 53 25.84 -12.92 -2.01
C ASP A 53 25.96 -12.52 -0.53
N ASN A 54 27.17 -12.30 -0.07
CA ASN A 54 27.44 -11.73 1.26
C ASN A 54 27.59 -10.23 1.13
N VAL A 55 26.70 -9.49 1.78
CA VAL A 55 26.63 -8.03 1.65
C VAL A 55 26.87 -7.37 3.00
N TYR A 56 27.85 -6.48 3.04
CA TYR A 56 28.07 -5.60 4.18
C TYR A 56 27.39 -4.26 3.92
N THR A 57 26.58 -3.80 4.85
CA THR A 57 25.92 -2.50 4.80
C THR A 57 26.29 -1.64 5.99
N LYS A 58 26.55 -0.36 5.76
CA LYS A 58 26.73 0.63 6.81
C LYS A 58 25.93 1.88 6.50
N PHE A 59 25.20 2.36 7.49
CA PHE A 59 24.57 3.66 7.37
C PHE A 59 24.75 4.51 8.63
N ARG A 60 24.86 5.79 8.38
CA ARG A 60 25.02 6.81 9.40
C ARG A 60 24.05 7.94 9.11
N TYR A 61 23.40 8.43 10.15
CA TYR A 61 22.64 9.68 10.05
C TYR A 61 23.12 10.73 11.02
N ASN A 62 22.80 11.96 10.61
CA ASN A 62 22.94 13.15 11.42
C ASN A 62 21.66 13.96 11.37
N VAL A 63 21.05 14.18 12.54
CA VAL A 63 19.86 15.01 12.71
C VAL A 63 20.31 16.47 12.87
N GLU A 64 20.44 17.18 11.75
CA GLU A 64 20.92 18.56 11.74
C GLU A 64 19.93 19.54 12.39
N ARG A 65 18.65 19.39 12.03
CA ARG A 65 17.54 20.19 12.59
C ARG A 65 16.36 19.28 12.88
N ARG A 66 15.73 19.47 14.02
CA ARG A 66 14.53 18.75 14.44
C ARG A 66 13.56 19.66 15.19
N ASN A 67 12.26 19.42 15.00
CA ASN A 67 11.18 20.06 15.74
C ASN A 67 10.13 19.02 16.17
N SER A 68 9.08 19.47 16.87
CA SER A 68 8.05 18.59 17.42
C SER A 68 7.23 17.82 16.37
N ILE A 69 7.27 18.21 15.10
CA ILE A 69 6.54 17.52 14.02
C ILE A 69 7.06 16.09 13.82
N LEU A 70 8.37 15.85 14.06
CA LEU A 70 8.91 14.49 14.01
C LEU A 70 8.27 13.53 15.04
N TRP A 71 7.67 14.04 16.11
CA TRP A 71 6.96 13.23 17.08
C TRP A 71 5.66 12.65 16.54
N LEU A 72 5.04 13.35 15.58
CA LEU A 72 3.80 12.93 14.92
C LEU A 72 4.02 11.85 13.87
N ILE A 73 5.28 11.63 13.48
CA ILE A 73 5.65 10.62 12.49
C ILE A 73 6.17 9.39 13.23
N PRO A 74 5.43 8.27 13.30
CA PRO A 74 5.78 7.10 14.13
C PRO A 74 7.17 6.54 13.86
N THR A 75 7.60 6.51 12.59
CA THR A 75 8.92 6.03 12.17
C THR A 75 10.06 6.97 12.54
N MET A 76 9.79 8.27 12.70
CA MET A 76 10.78 9.31 13.01
C MET A 76 10.84 9.69 14.49
N TYR A 77 9.97 9.12 15.33
CA TYR A 77 9.92 9.44 16.77
C TYR A 77 11.25 9.26 17.49
N VAL A 78 12.00 8.20 17.16
CA VAL A 78 13.33 7.95 17.74
C VAL A 78 14.29 9.08 17.42
N LEU A 79 14.22 9.66 16.23
CA LEU A 79 15.06 10.77 15.80
C LEU A 79 14.64 12.09 16.45
N ALA A 80 13.38 12.19 16.89
CA ALA A 80 12.86 13.38 17.54
C ALA A 80 13.42 13.59 18.95
N LYS A 81 13.63 12.52 19.72
CA LYS A 81 14.07 12.56 21.13
C LYS A 81 15.51 12.07 21.37
N GLY A 82 16.01 11.13 20.54
CA GLY A 82 17.30 10.47 20.77
C GLY A 82 18.52 11.32 20.45
N PRO A 83 19.73 10.73 20.44
CA PRO A 83 20.96 11.36 19.99
C PRO A 83 20.81 11.98 18.60
N ARG A 84 21.72 12.84 18.20
CA ARG A 84 21.69 13.44 16.85
C ARG A 84 22.41 12.60 15.81
N GLU A 85 23.31 11.75 16.22
CA GLU A 85 24.12 10.92 15.35
C GLU A 85 23.90 9.45 15.66
N TYR A 86 23.71 8.68 14.58
CA TYR A 86 23.45 7.25 14.64
C TYR A 86 24.29 6.52 13.61
N ILE A 87 24.74 5.33 13.99
CA ILE A 87 25.39 4.39 13.08
C ILE A 87 24.74 3.01 13.21
N ARG A 88 24.62 2.31 12.11
CA ARG A 88 24.27 0.89 12.09
C ARG A 88 25.07 0.19 11.01
N GLU A 89 25.48 -1.01 11.33
CA GLU A 89 26.17 -1.91 10.41
C GLU A 89 25.40 -3.22 10.35
N GLY A 90 25.38 -3.82 9.17
CA GLY A 90 24.77 -5.11 8.94
C GLY A 90 25.63 -5.97 8.04
N TYR A 91 25.76 -7.24 8.37
CA TYR A 91 26.31 -8.24 7.49
C TYR A 91 25.23 -9.27 7.20
N SER A 92 24.88 -9.43 5.94
CA SER A 92 23.71 -10.18 5.52
C SER A 92 24.04 -11.11 4.37
N LYS A 93 23.42 -12.27 4.35
CA LYS A 93 23.39 -13.15 3.20
C LYS A 93 22.15 -12.82 2.36
N VAL A 94 22.35 -12.46 1.11
CA VAL A 94 21.29 -12.10 0.16
C VAL A 94 21.12 -13.22 -0.84
N LYS A 95 19.90 -13.75 -0.95
CA LYS A 95 19.54 -14.80 -1.93
C LYS A 95 18.65 -14.17 -3.00
N PHE A 96 19.14 -14.15 -4.22
CA PHE A 96 18.39 -13.65 -5.36
C PHE A 96 17.53 -14.77 -5.95
N GLN A 97 16.26 -14.51 -6.17
CA GLN A 97 15.36 -15.36 -6.95
C GLN A 97 15.36 -14.88 -8.42
N ASP A 98 15.41 -13.58 -8.60
CA ASP A 98 15.62 -12.89 -9.87
C ASP A 98 16.20 -11.49 -9.62
N SER A 99 16.30 -10.64 -10.64
CA SER A 99 16.84 -9.28 -10.52
C SER A 99 15.98 -8.32 -9.67
N HIS A 100 14.73 -8.69 -9.35
CA HIS A 100 13.76 -7.86 -8.62
C HIS A 100 13.45 -8.43 -7.24
N ASN A 101 13.52 -9.75 -7.11
CA ASN A 101 13.13 -10.48 -5.92
C ASN A 101 14.36 -11.07 -5.25
N PHE A 102 14.61 -10.67 -4.03
CA PHE A 102 15.70 -11.19 -3.22
C PHE A 102 15.31 -11.22 -1.74
N ASP A 103 15.79 -12.23 -1.05
CA ASP A 103 15.61 -12.39 0.40
C ASP A 103 16.89 -11.97 1.14
N ILE A 104 16.75 -11.16 2.18
CA ILE A 104 17.86 -10.72 3.02
C ILE A 104 17.82 -11.46 4.33
N ASN A 105 18.80 -12.33 4.58
CA ASN A 105 19.03 -12.94 5.87
C ASN A 105 20.11 -12.16 6.63
N SER A 106 19.70 -11.38 7.62
CA SER A 106 20.63 -10.59 8.46
C SER A 106 21.33 -11.50 9.45
N GLN A 107 22.64 -11.66 9.29
CA GLN A 107 23.46 -12.52 10.15
C GLN A 107 24.03 -11.76 11.34
N VAL A 108 24.63 -10.57 11.11
CA VAL A 108 25.18 -9.73 12.18
C VAL A 108 24.67 -8.31 12.03
N ILE A 109 24.18 -7.74 13.12
CA ILE A 109 23.71 -6.36 13.17
C ILE A 109 24.31 -5.66 14.37
N THR A 110 25.04 -4.57 14.13
CA THR A 110 25.60 -3.73 15.19
C THR A 110 25.21 -2.27 14.98
N GLY A 111 25.34 -1.46 16.01
CA GLY A 111 25.08 -0.03 15.89
C GLY A 111 24.54 0.60 17.18
N THR A 112 24.20 1.88 17.08
CA THR A 112 23.67 2.70 18.18
C THR A 112 22.15 2.77 18.18
N VAL A 113 21.47 2.11 17.21
CA VAL A 113 20.00 2.02 17.13
C VAL A 113 19.53 0.69 17.73
N ARG A 114 18.59 0.74 18.67
CA ARG A 114 18.07 -0.48 19.33
C ARG A 114 17.43 -1.44 18.32
N LYS A 115 17.70 -2.74 18.49
CA LYS A 115 17.40 -3.85 17.61
C LYS A 115 15.90 -3.97 17.19
N ASN A 116 14.99 -3.64 18.09
CA ASN A 116 13.55 -3.91 17.94
C ASN A 116 12.74 -2.73 17.37
N ARG A 117 13.36 -1.66 16.94
CA ARG A 117 12.62 -0.54 16.38
C ARG A 117 12.78 -0.50 14.87
N LYS A 118 11.70 -0.85 14.16
CA LYS A 118 11.54 -0.69 12.70
C LYS A 118 11.53 0.79 12.27
N ALA A 119 12.28 1.64 12.97
CA ALA A 119 12.24 3.08 12.79
C ALA A 119 12.80 3.57 11.45
N MET A 120 13.31 2.68 10.58
CA MET A 120 14.05 3.11 9.39
C MET A 120 13.99 2.11 8.22
N PRO A 121 12.79 1.72 7.77
CA PRO A 121 12.65 0.85 6.60
C PRO A 121 13.12 1.54 5.32
N THR A 122 12.83 2.82 5.16
CA THR A 122 13.04 3.60 3.94
C THR A 122 14.49 3.74 3.49
N LEU A 123 15.44 3.57 4.40
CA LEU A 123 16.84 3.84 4.11
C LEU A 123 17.60 2.59 3.66
N ILE A 124 17.05 1.39 3.90
CA ILE A 124 17.60 0.13 3.39
C ILE A 124 17.37 0.02 1.88
N ASP A 125 16.33 0.68 1.36
CA ASP A 125 15.96 0.67 -0.06
C ASP A 125 16.97 1.39 -0.98
N PHE A 126 17.93 2.13 -0.40
CA PHE A 126 19.04 2.70 -1.15
C PHE A 126 20.15 1.71 -1.50
N MET A 127 19.98 0.44 -1.18
CA MET A 127 20.77 -0.64 -1.72
C MET A 127 20.30 -0.98 -3.14
N THR A 128 21.09 -0.69 -4.16
CA THR A 128 20.70 -0.84 -5.56
C THR A 128 21.43 -2.02 -6.20
N PRO A 129 20.91 -3.26 -6.08
CA PRO A 129 21.59 -4.46 -6.56
C PRO A 129 21.62 -4.59 -8.08
N ASP A 130 20.64 -4.02 -8.79
CA ASP A 130 20.57 -4.03 -10.26
C ASP A 130 20.31 -2.62 -10.81
N ILE A 131 21.34 -1.99 -11.37
CA ILE A 131 21.25 -0.66 -11.98
C ILE A 131 20.55 -0.65 -13.35
N TYR A 132 20.44 -1.80 -13.99
CA TYR A 132 19.81 -1.97 -15.30
C TYR A 132 18.31 -2.25 -15.20
N ASN A 133 17.78 -2.37 -13.98
CA ASN A 133 16.37 -2.64 -13.76
C ASN A 133 15.47 -1.54 -14.34
N VAL A 134 14.17 -1.80 -14.45
CA VAL A 134 13.18 -0.81 -14.92
C VAL A 134 13.12 0.37 -13.96
N ASP A 135 13.21 0.09 -12.67
CA ASP A 135 13.07 1.07 -11.60
C ASP A 135 14.01 0.79 -10.43
N PHE A 136 14.10 1.78 -9.54
CA PHE A 136 14.78 1.71 -8.27
C PHE A 136 13.78 2.04 -7.15
N TYR A 137 14.15 1.71 -5.91
CA TYR A 137 13.43 2.09 -4.71
C TYR A 137 11.95 1.68 -4.77
N GLU A 138 11.72 0.39 -4.93
CA GLU A 138 10.38 -0.22 -4.94
C GLU A 138 9.41 0.40 -5.96
N GLY A 139 9.88 0.67 -7.17
CA GLY A 139 9.04 1.18 -8.24
C GLY A 139 8.84 2.71 -8.23
N HIS A 140 9.64 3.46 -7.47
CA HIS A 140 9.44 4.90 -7.36
C HIS A 140 10.30 5.75 -8.30
N VAL A 141 11.45 5.24 -8.74
CA VAL A 141 12.40 5.99 -9.57
C VAL A 141 12.74 5.20 -10.81
N LEU A 142 12.59 5.81 -11.98
CA LEU A 142 12.79 5.18 -13.27
C LEU A 142 14.27 5.17 -13.67
N SER A 143 14.80 3.98 -13.96
CA SER A 143 16.18 3.82 -14.38
C SER A 143 16.45 4.43 -15.77
N PRO A 144 17.52 5.21 -15.95
CA PRO A 144 17.93 5.69 -17.27
C PRO A 144 18.56 4.60 -18.15
N PHE A 145 18.88 3.42 -17.59
CA PHE A 145 19.59 2.34 -18.29
C PHE A 145 18.66 1.25 -18.80
N ASN A 146 17.34 1.46 -18.71
CA ASN A 146 16.36 0.50 -19.18
C ASN A 146 15.67 0.97 -20.47
N LYS A 147 15.46 0.05 -21.42
CA LYS A 147 14.85 0.34 -22.74
C LYS A 147 13.46 0.96 -22.66
N TRP A 148 12.67 0.55 -21.64
CA TRP A 148 11.30 1.03 -21.44
C TRP A 148 11.22 2.50 -21.01
N ASN A 149 12.30 3.03 -20.39
CA ASN A 149 12.37 4.39 -19.85
C ASN A 149 13.10 5.37 -20.79
N ARG A 150 13.67 4.86 -21.90
CA ARG A 150 14.46 5.67 -22.84
C ARG A 150 13.77 6.96 -23.27
N HIS A 151 12.48 6.93 -23.48
CA HIS A 151 11.70 8.07 -23.95
C HIS A 151 11.57 9.21 -22.95
N TYR A 152 11.85 8.98 -21.66
CA TYR A 152 11.84 10.01 -20.62
C TYR A 152 13.15 10.78 -20.51
N TYR A 153 14.25 10.29 -21.13
CA TYR A 153 15.59 10.83 -20.97
C TYR A 153 16.15 11.39 -22.25
N ARG A 154 17.09 12.35 -22.11
CA ARG A 154 18.02 12.81 -23.13
C ARG A 154 19.41 12.33 -22.76
N TYR A 155 20.17 11.84 -23.74
CA TYR A 155 21.50 11.30 -23.53
C TYR A 155 22.53 12.10 -24.32
N LYS A 156 23.75 12.19 -23.77
CA LYS A 156 24.93 12.78 -24.44
C LYS A 156 26.11 11.85 -24.21
N GLN A 157 26.76 11.47 -25.29
CA GLN A 157 27.93 10.59 -25.27
C GLN A 157 29.22 11.40 -25.38
N ILE A 158 30.24 11.00 -24.61
CA ILE A 158 31.59 11.58 -24.64
C ILE A 158 32.57 10.41 -24.58
N ARG A 159 33.35 10.21 -25.66
CA ARG A 159 34.39 9.17 -25.67
C ARG A 159 35.54 9.59 -24.75
N LEU A 160 36.01 8.65 -23.94
CA LEU A 160 37.17 8.82 -23.07
C LEU A 160 38.41 8.23 -23.69
N SER A 161 39.59 8.69 -23.25
CA SER A 161 40.90 8.27 -23.75
C SER A 161 41.23 6.80 -23.48
N ASN A 162 40.59 6.19 -22.50
CA ASN A 162 40.77 4.79 -22.10
C ASN A 162 39.86 3.77 -22.84
N GLY A 163 39.21 4.18 -23.92
CA GLY A 163 38.31 3.32 -24.70
C GLY A 163 36.90 3.20 -24.14
N ALA A 164 36.62 3.77 -22.96
CA ALA A 164 35.25 3.82 -22.38
C ALA A 164 34.47 5.01 -22.95
N THR A 165 33.15 4.96 -22.79
CA THR A 165 32.25 6.06 -23.15
C THR A 165 31.58 6.58 -21.92
N ARG A 166 31.66 7.87 -21.67
CA ARG A 166 30.82 8.54 -20.66
C ARG A 166 29.48 8.89 -21.30
N LEU A 167 28.41 8.42 -20.65
CA LEU A 167 27.01 8.64 -21.02
C LEU A 167 26.38 9.57 -19.99
N ASP A 168 26.24 10.86 -20.30
CA ASP A 168 25.47 11.78 -19.47
C ASP A 168 23.99 11.64 -19.80
N PHE A 169 23.15 11.57 -18.79
CA PHE A 169 21.70 11.49 -18.95
C PHE A 169 20.98 12.56 -18.14
N ARG A 170 19.91 13.10 -18.72
CA ARG A 170 19.06 14.12 -18.10
C ARG A 170 17.60 13.85 -18.44
N PRO A 171 16.65 14.09 -17.50
CA PRO A 171 15.24 13.96 -17.79
C PRO A 171 14.77 14.96 -18.85
N LYS A 172 13.78 14.57 -19.67
CA LYS A 172 13.10 15.47 -20.62
C LYS A 172 12.11 16.39 -19.93
N SER A 173 11.51 15.94 -18.83
CA SER A 173 10.63 16.69 -17.95
C SER A 173 11.18 16.70 -16.53
N TYR A 174 10.88 17.74 -15.76
CA TYR A 174 11.33 17.84 -14.38
C TYR A 174 10.35 17.12 -13.45
N ASN A 175 10.69 15.90 -13.07
CA ASN A 175 9.87 15.06 -12.19
C ASN A 175 10.77 14.28 -11.22
N THR A 176 10.29 14.05 -9.98
CA THR A 176 11.03 13.36 -8.92
C THR A 176 11.28 11.89 -9.19
N GLN A 177 10.53 11.26 -10.10
CA GLN A 177 10.79 9.88 -10.53
C GLN A 177 11.93 9.74 -11.52
N LEU A 178 12.49 10.85 -12.01
CA LEU A 178 13.54 10.86 -13.03
C LEU A 178 14.86 11.29 -12.44
N LEU A 179 15.93 10.63 -12.91
CA LEU A 179 17.28 10.82 -12.45
C LEU A 179 18.08 11.69 -13.43
N ASN A 180 19.07 12.38 -12.90
CA ASN A 180 20.13 12.97 -13.69
C ASN A 180 21.50 12.46 -13.23
N GLY A 181 22.47 12.44 -14.14
CA GLY A 181 23.80 11.95 -13.79
C GLY A 181 24.61 11.51 -15.00
N TYR A 182 25.52 10.59 -14.77
CA TYR A 182 26.32 10.00 -15.83
C TYR A 182 26.70 8.55 -15.49
N ALA A 183 27.00 7.79 -16.54
CA ALA A 183 27.61 6.48 -16.45
C ALA A 183 28.91 6.43 -17.28
N VAL A 184 29.89 5.71 -16.81
CA VAL A 184 31.07 5.30 -17.58
C VAL A 184 30.82 3.87 -18.04
N VAL A 185 30.76 3.69 -19.33
CA VAL A 185 30.36 2.45 -20.00
C VAL A 185 31.51 1.92 -20.81
N GLU A 186 31.79 0.63 -20.73
CA GLU A 186 32.71 -0.03 -21.64
C GLU A 186 32.10 -0.03 -23.04
N THR A 187 32.78 0.60 -23.98
CA THR A 187 32.18 0.92 -25.27
C THR A 187 31.82 -0.31 -26.09
N GLU A 188 32.58 -1.39 -25.98
CA GLU A 188 32.37 -2.61 -26.78
C GLU A 188 31.26 -3.51 -26.23
N THR A 189 31.20 -3.70 -24.92
CA THR A 189 30.28 -4.62 -24.26
C THR A 189 28.97 -3.97 -23.84
N GLY A 190 29.00 -2.68 -23.52
CA GLY A 190 27.87 -1.98 -22.93
C GLY A 190 27.80 -2.12 -21.39
N GLN A 191 28.78 -2.74 -20.74
CA GLN A 191 28.88 -2.81 -19.29
C GLN A 191 29.05 -1.43 -18.67
N ILE A 192 28.26 -1.10 -17.66
CA ILE A 192 28.43 0.12 -16.89
C ILE A 192 29.46 -0.15 -15.80
N LEU A 193 30.62 0.49 -15.88
CA LEU A 193 31.73 0.35 -14.93
C LEU A 193 31.51 1.20 -13.68
N ARG A 194 30.96 2.39 -13.85
CA ARG A 194 30.62 3.31 -12.77
C ARG A 194 29.46 4.18 -13.17
N THR A 195 28.56 4.46 -12.24
CA THR A 195 27.47 5.43 -12.46
C THR A 195 27.27 6.35 -11.27
N VAL A 196 26.84 7.56 -11.54
CA VAL A 196 26.42 8.54 -10.55
C VAL A 196 25.00 8.94 -10.86
N LEU A 197 24.10 8.70 -9.90
CA LEU A 197 22.68 8.98 -9.98
C LEU A 197 22.34 10.09 -8.99
N ASN A 198 21.71 11.16 -9.46
CA ASN A 198 21.16 12.18 -8.58
C ASN A 198 19.64 12.22 -8.77
N GLY A 199 18.91 12.24 -7.67
CA GLY A 199 17.45 12.23 -7.69
C GLY A 199 16.83 12.74 -6.41
N GLU A 200 15.52 12.69 -6.40
CA GLU A 200 14.70 13.01 -5.24
C GLU A 200 13.63 11.93 -5.12
N PHE A 201 13.49 11.35 -3.93
CA PHE A 201 12.48 10.34 -3.63
C PHE A 201 12.00 10.52 -2.20
N ASP A 202 10.69 10.54 -1.99
CA ASP A 202 10.04 10.63 -0.68
C ASP A 202 10.62 11.70 0.26
N MET A 203 10.72 12.96 -0.21
CA MET A 203 11.34 14.10 0.49
C MET A 203 12.84 13.92 0.76
N ILE A 204 13.46 12.91 0.18
CA ILE A 204 14.88 12.61 0.29
C ILE A 204 15.55 12.98 -1.03
N SER A 205 16.40 14.00 -1.01
CA SER A 205 17.31 14.26 -2.12
C SER A 205 18.53 13.37 -1.95
N PHE A 206 18.92 12.64 -3.00
CA PHE A 206 20.02 11.70 -2.92
C PHE A 206 21.01 11.81 -4.08
N ARG A 207 22.23 11.38 -3.79
CA ARG A 207 23.28 11.12 -4.76
C ARG A 207 23.84 9.73 -4.49
N THR A 208 23.67 8.83 -5.45
CA THR A 208 24.17 7.46 -5.38
C THR A 208 25.30 7.29 -6.38
N GLU A 209 26.42 6.75 -5.92
CA GLU A 209 27.54 6.34 -6.72
C GLU A 209 27.69 4.82 -6.65
N ILE A 210 27.64 4.17 -7.81
CA ILE A 210 27.70 2.73 -7.94
C ILE A 210 28.93 2.38 -8.78
N THR A 211 29.73 1.43 -8.29
CA THR A 211 30.95 0.96 -8.96
C THR A 211 30.86 -0.56 -9.13
N GLN A 212 31.20 -1.05 -10.32
CA GLN A 212 31.32 -2.46 -10.61
C GLN A 212 32.72 -2.98 -10.23
N ASP A 213 32.81 -4.28 -10.04
CA ASP A 213 34.07 -4.94 -9.74
C ASP A 213 34.83 -5.24 -11.04
N GLU A 214 35.93 -4.52 -11.28
CA GLU A 214 36.77 -4.73 -12.47
C GLU A 214 37.52 -6.06 -12.43
N GLU A 215 37.77 -6.62 -11.25
CA GLU A 215 38.55 -7.87 -11.09
C GLU A 215 37.72 -9.15 -11.33
N LYS A 216 36.43 -9.09 -11.12
CA LYS A 216 35.53 -10.27 -11.23
C LYS A 216 34.90 -10.48 -12.61
N GLY A 217 35.26 -9.65 -13.59
CA GLY A 217 34.75 -9.79 -14.96
C GLY A 217 33.34 -9.23 -15.16
N ARG A 218 32.59 -9.78 -16.13
CA ARG A 218 31.29 -9.28 -16.54
C ARG A 218 30.21 -9.68 -15.56
N THR A 219 29.72 -8.73 -14.74
CA THR A 219 28.63 -8.93 -13.79
C THR A 219 27.61 -7.82 -13.91
N LEU A 220 26.34 -8.12 -13.58
CA LEU A 220 25.28 -7.14 -13.43
C LEU A 220 25.28 -6.50 -12.03
N SER A 221 25.70 -7.27 -11.02
CA SER A 221 25.74 -6.83 -9.63
C SER A 221 26.86 -5.84 -9.38
N PRO A 222 26.62 -4.77 -8.60
CA PRO A 222 27.65 -3.83 -8.22
C PRO A 222 28.65 -4.43 -7.23
N ALA A 223 29.86 -3.90 -7.19
CA ALA A 223 30.82 -4.17 -6.11
C ALA A 223 30.54 -3.27 -4.90
N LYS A 224 30.19 -2.01 -5.18
CA LYS A 224 29.99 -1.00 -4.14
C LYS A 224 28.91 -0.01 -4.54
N CYS A 225 28.05 0.34 -3.56
CA CYS A 225 27.07 1.40 -3.66
C CYS A 225 27.26 2.40 -2.50
N ASN A 226 27.41 3.70 -2.83
CA ASN A 226 27.50 4.77 -1.85
C ASN A 226 26.40 5.78 -2.12
N THR A 227 25.52 6.01 -1.12
CA THR A 227 24.43 6.97 -1.24
C THR A 227 24.55 8.04 -0.16
N ALA A 228 24.63 9.28 -0.57
CA ALA A 228 24.45 10.44 0.30
C ALA A 228 23.02 10.97 0.13
N ALA A 229 22.27 11.02 1.21
CA ALA A 229 20.87 11.40 1.21
C ALA A 229 20.60 12.52 2.20
N THR A 230 19.63 13.39 1.89
CA THR A 230 19.18 14.47 2.79
C THR A 230 17.66 14.50 2.78
N PHE A 231 17.06 14.20 3.91
CA PHE A 231 15.65 14.36 4.17
C PHE A 231 15.34 15.78 4.62
N ARG A 232 14.29 16.40 4.05
CA ARG A 232 13.80 17.74 4.40
C ARG A 232 12.29 17.77 4.47
N PHE A 233 11.76 18.03 5.67
CA PHE A 233 10.31 18.12 5.87
C PHE A 233 9.95 19.09 6.99
N MET A 234 9.13 20.08 6.70
CA MET A 234 8.58 21.04 7.68
C MET A 234 9.62 21.57 8.69
N GLY A 235 10.76 22.04 8.18
CA GLY A 235 11.84 22.59 9.02
C GLY A 235 12.80 21.55 9.63
N ASN A 236 12.50 20.26 9.50
CA ASN A 236 13.42 19.19 9.87
C ASN A 236 14.45 18.93 8.77
N ARG A 237 15.67 18.58 9.15
CA ARG A 237 16.73 18.19 8.22
C ARG A 237 17.57 17.08 8.82
N ILE A 238 17.62 15.97 8.07
CA ILE A 238 18.40 14.78 8.44
C ILE A 238 19.26 14.42 7.25
N SER A 239 20.57 14.31 7.44
CA SER A 239 21.51 13.79 6.45
C SER A 239 21.86 12.35 6.77
N ALA A 240 22.01 11.53 5.71
CA ALA A 240 22.35 10.13 5.82
C ALA A 240 23.42 9.73 4.81
N LEU A 241 24.27 8.80 5.21
CA LEU A 241 25.25 8.15 4.34
C LEU A 241 25.04 6.65 4.41
N PHE A 242 24.88 6.04 3.25
CA PHE A 242 24.75 4.60 3.06
C PHE A 242 25.92 4.08 2.27
N ASN A 243 26.48 2.97 2.74
CA ASN A 243 27.49 2.23 2.02
C ASN A 243 27.05 0.76 1.97
N ALA A 244 27.03 0.19 0.80
CA ALA A 244 26.86 -1.25 0.61
C ALA A 244 28.05 -1.80 -0.15
N TYR A 245 28.57 -2.93 0.30
CA TYR A 245 29.66 -3.69 -0.33
C TYR A 245 29.13 -5.08 -0.61
N TYR A 246 29.13 -5.45 -1.86
CA TYR A 246 28.67 -6.74 -2.35
C TYR A 246 29.84 -7.71 -2.52
N ASN A 247 29.54 -8.98 -2.68
CA ASN A 247 30.55 -10.04 -2.90
C ASN A 247 31.63 -10.06 -1.81
N CYS A 248 31.25 -9.85 -0.53
CA CYS A 248 32.18 -9.94 0.57
C CYS A 248 32.74 -11.37 0.69
N SER A 249 34.07 -11.51 0.83
CA SER A 249 34.76 -12.78 0.81
C SER A 249 34.48 -13.70 2.01
N LYS A 250 34.04 -13.13 3.13
CA LYS A 250 33.78 -13.87 4.36
C LYS A 250 32.37 -14.39 4.40
N SER A 251 32.18 -15.68 4.62
CA SER A 251 30.86 -16.29 4.77
C SER A 251 30.69 -16.79 6.19
N LEU A 252 29.50 -16.58 6.75
CA LEU A 252 29.09 -17.12 8.03
C LEU A 252 28.13 -18.29 7.87
N PRO A 253 28.07 -19.23 8.82
CA PRO A 253 27.05 -20.28 8.83
C PRO A 253 25.63 -19.70 8.83
N ASP A 254 24.70 -20.37 8.16
CA ASP A 254 23.28 -19.95 8.08
C ASP A 254 22.55 -20.00 9.44
N SER A 255 23.14 -20.70 10.43
CA SER A 255 22.64 -20.76 11.81
C SER A 255 22.81 -19.45 12.58
N ILE A 256 23.69 -18.54 12.12
CA ILE A 256 23.89 -17.22 12.73
C ILE A 256 22.85 -16.27 12.18
N THR A 257 21.96 -15.80 13.04
CA THR A 257 20.90 -14.85 12.71
C THR A 257 20.85 -13.76 13.78
N ASP A 258 20.77 -12.52 13.35
CA ASP A 258 20.62 -11.32 14.21
C ASP A 258 21.63 -11.21 15.34
N GLU A 259 22.85 -11.72 15.16
CA GLU A 259 23.93 -11.59 16.14
C GLU A 259 24.33 -10.13 16.33
N SER A 260 24.62 -9.71 17.57
CA SER A 260 24.96 -8.31 17.90
C SER A 260 26.38 -8.11 18.37
N SER A 261 27.29 -9.04 18.07
CA SER A 261 28.71 -8.94 18.46
C SER A 261 29.47 -7.92 17.61
N ARG A 262 30.02 -6.89 18.25
CA ARG A 262 30.91 -5.91 17.59
C ARG A 262 32.23 -6.52 17.16
N GLU A 263 32.78 -7.42 17.96
CA GLU A 263 34.04 -8.12 17.65
C GLU A 263 33.89 -8.95 16.36
N LEU A 264 32.76 -9.67 16.23
CA LEU A 264 32.45 -10.39 15.01
C LEU A 264 32.30 -9.44 13.82
N MET A 265 31.57 -8.33 13.98
CA MET A 265 31.41 -7.32 12.95
C MET A 265 32.77 -6.71 12.54
N ASP A 266 33.66 -6.43 13.49
CA ASP A 266 35.01 -5.92 13.20
C ASP A 266 35.80 -6.88 12.30
N SER A 267 35.62 -8.16 12.49
CA SER A 267 36.26 -9.18 11.64
C SER A 267 35.68 -9.23 10.22
N LEU A 268 34.41 -8.86 10.03
CA LEU A 268 33.67 -8.97 8.76
C LEU A 268 33.76 -7.72 7.88
N ARG A 269 34.10 -6.58 8.46
CA ARG A 269 34.13 -5.30 7.71
C ARG A 269 35.09 -5.36 6.53
N PRO A 270 34.66 -4.98 5.32
CA PRO A 270 35.55 -4.83 4.18
C PRO A 270 36.40 -3.57 4.27
N VAL A 271 35.95 -2.55 5.04
CA VAL A 271 36.64 -1.28 5.23
C VAL A 271 36.56 -0.88 6.72
N PRO A 272 37.67 -0.45 7.34
CA PRO A 272 37.70 -0.06 8.75
C PRO A 272 36.83 1.18 9.01
N LEU A 273 36.36 1.32 10.25
CA LEU A 273 35.60 2.49 10.69
C LEU A 273 36.47 3.76 10.62
N ASN A 274 35.89 4.84 10.10
CA ASN A 274 36.52 6.14 10.12
C ASN A 274 36.43 6.80 11.51
N ARG A 275 37.11 7.95 11.69
CA ARG A 275 37.14 8.66 13.00
C ARG A 275 35.74 9.04 13.49
N LEU A 276 34.84 9.49 12.59
CA LEU A 276 33.49 9.88 12.99
C LEU A 276 32.66 8.66 13.40
N ASP A 277 32.78 7.55 12.68
CA ASP A 277 32.06 6.31 13.02
C ASP A 277 32.48 5.82 14.42
N LYS A 278 33.79 5.87 14.75
CA LYS A 278 34.30 5.51 16.06
C LYS A 278 33.77 6.45 17.14
N ALA A 279 33.79 7.76 16.90
CA ALA A 279 33.29 8.73 17.86
C ALA A 279 31.79 8.55 18.19
N ILE A 280 30.96 8.14 17.20
CA ILE A 280 29.57 7.84 17.47
C ILE A 280 29.41 6.62 18.38
N TYR A 281 30.18 5.58 18.15
CA TYR A 281 30.18 4.41 19.03
C TYR A 281 30.65 4.76 20.45
N GLU A 282 31.73 5.52 20.60
CA GLU A 282 32.28 5.96 21.90
C GLU A 282 31.27 6.83 22.68
N ALA A 283 30.59 7.75 21.97
CA ALA A 283 29.54 8.57 22.57
C ALA A 283 28.36 7.74 23.06
N TYR A 284 27.94 6.76 22.25
CA TYR A 284 26.87 5.84 22.64
C TYR A 284 27.23 4.97 23.84
N ASP A 285 28.45 4.43 23.89
CA ASP A 285 28.89 3.59 24.98
C ASP A 285 29.00 4.39 26.29
N LYS A 286 29.43 5.64 26.22
CA LYS A 286 29.45 6.56 27.35
C LYS A 286 28.04 6.86 27.87
N GLU A 287 27.11 7.25 26.98
CA GLU A 287 25.72 7.51 27.36
C GLU A 287 25.05 6.28 27.97
N ARG A 288 25.34 5.10 27.46
CA ARG A 288 24.85 3.84 28.00
C ARG A 288 25.39 3.56 29.39
N ALA A 289 26.68 3.71 29.58
CA ALA A 289 27.31 3.53 30.90
C ALA A 289 26.75 4.51 31.94
N GLU A 290 26.55 5.77 31.58
CA GLU A 290 25.89 6.79 32.41
C GLU A 290 24.44 6.43 32.75
N SER A 291 23.66 5.95 31.77
CA SER A 291 22.29 5.50 31.97
C SER A 291 22.19 4.27 32.87
N ASP A 292 23.07 3.28 32.66
CA ASP A 292 23.10 2.05 33.46
C ASP A 292 23.51 2.36 34.92
N SER A 293 24.47 3.28 35.14
CA SER A 293 24.87 3.73 36.46
C SER A 293 23.77 4.53 37.16
N ALA A 294 23.04 5.38 36.44
CA ALA A 294 21.90 6.13 36.97
C ALA A 294 20.72 5.20 37.33
N ALA A 295 20.46 4.18 36.52
CA ALA A 295 19.46 3.18 36.81
C ALA A 295 19.82 2.32 38.05
N ALA A 296 21.09 1.94 38.20
CA ALA A 296 21.59 1.25 39.37
C ALA A 296 21.50 2.12 40.63
N ALA A 297 21.85 3.40 40.55
CA ALA A 297 21.68 4.35 41.63
C ALA A 297 20.22 4.59 42.03
N ALA A 298 19.33 4.70 41.05
CA ALA A 298 17.89 4.82 41.30
C ALA A 298 17.30 3.56 41.96
N ALA A 299 17.73 2.36 41.55
CA ALA A 299 17.32 1.10 42.18
C ALA A 299 17.79 0.98 43.64
N LEU A 300 18.93 1.59 44.00
CA LEU A 300 19.43 1.66 45.38
C LEU A 300 18.68 2.68 46.25
N VAL A 301 18.07 3.72 45.62
CA VAL A 301 17.33 4.78 46.34
C VAL A 301 15.85 4.40 46.53
N ASP A 302 15.33 3.47 45.74
CA ASP A 302 13.90 3.06 45.76
C ASP A 302 13.53 2.12 46.93
N THR A 303 14.34 2.06 47.99
CA THR A 303 14.01 1.35 49.24
C THR A 303 13.16 2.19 50.22
N MET A 304 12.78 3.41 49.86
CA MET A 304 11.84 4.23 50.62
C MET A 304 10.43 4.17 49.97
N PRO A 305 9.37 3.85 50.73
CA PRO A 305 8.02 3.77 50.21
C PRO A 305 7.43 5.17 49.97
N HIS A 306 7.81 5.81 48.86
CA HIS A 306 7.06 6.94 48.35
C HIS A 306 5.82 6.40 47.63
N LYS A 307 4.62 6.72 48.15
CA LYS A 307 3.36 6.45 47.47
C LYS A 307 3.38 7.19 46.11
N PRO A 308 3.59 6.51 45.00
CA PRO A 308 3.57 7.16 43.71
C PRO A 308 2.13 7.64 43.46
N ASN A 309 1.97 8.87 42.99
CA ASN A 309 0.71 9.37 42.47
C ASN A 309 0.40 8.53 41.21
N LEU A 310 -0.28 7.40 41.41
CA LEU A 310 -0.58 6.38 40.38
C LEU A 310 -1.16 7.01 39.11
N TRP A 311 -2.00 8.04 39.26
CA TRP A 311 -2.60 8.78 38.18
C TRP A 311 -1.60 9.58 37.34
N LYS A 312 -0.58 10.19 38.00
CA LYS A 312 0.47 10.92 37.29
C LYS A 312 1.38 9.99 36.51
N LYS A 313 1.71 8.83 37.07
CA LYS A 313 2.52 7.79 36.41
C LYS A 313 1.76 7.12 35.26
N ILE A 314 0.48 6.80 35.42
CA ILE A 314 -0.35 6.22 34.36
C ILE A 314 -0.65 7.23 33.26
N PHE A 315 -0.97 8.50 33.60
CA PHE A 315 -1.37 9.48 32.60
C PHE A 315 -0.20 10.10 31.84
N TRP A 316 0.92 10.38 32.48
CA TRP A 316 2.05 11.07 31.83
C TRP A 316 3.16 10.13 31.40
N ASP A 317 3.53 9.15 32.21
CA ASP A 317 4.64 8.25 31.87
C ASP A 317 4.20 7.12 30.93
N THR A 318 2.94 6.63 31.05
CA THR A 318 2.43 5.53 30.21
C THR A 318 1.63 6.03 29.01
N ILE A 319 0.66 6.94 29.21
CA ILE A 319 -0.19 7.42 28.13
C ILE A 319 0.52 8.53 27.35
N GLY A 320 1.15 9.49 28.00
CA GLY A 320 1.82 10.63 27.34
C GLY A 320 3.01 10.19 26.50
N GLU A 321 3.81 9.25 26.97
CA GLU A 321 4.94 8.71 26.21
C GLU A 321 4.53 7.75 25.10
N ASN A 322 3.36 7.12 25.20
CA ASN A 322 2.84 6.14 24.25
C ASN A 322 1.70 6.66 23.35
N LEU A 323 1.34 7.94 23.43
CA LEU A 323 0.31 8.52 22.54
C LEU A 323 0.73 8.52 21.07
N VAL A 324 2.02 8.63 20.81
CA VAL A 324 2.59 8.70 19.45
C VAL A 324 3.24 7.38 19.02
N PRO A 325 4.10 6.71 19.83
CA PRO A 325 4.60 5.38 19.49
C PRO A 325 3.53 4.30 19.75
N PRO A 326 3.60 3.15 19.06
CA PRO A 326 2.75 2.02 19.41
C PRO A 326 3.12 1.46 20.77
N ILE A 327 2.13 0.94 21.48
CA ILE A 327 2.32 0.20 22.73
C ILE A 327 2.42 -1.28 22.37
N ASP A 328 3.56 -1.87 22.58
CA ASP A 328 3.80 -3.29 22.37
C ASP A 328 3.90 -4.02 23.71
N ALA A 329 3.16 -5.09 23.86
CA ALA A 329 3.25 -5.99 25.00
C ALA A 329 3.41 -7.42 24.47
N GLU A 330 4.52 -8.05 24.81
CA GLU A 330 4.83 -9.43 24.46
C GLU A 330 4.87 -10.27 25.73
N SER A 331 4.17 -11.39 25.74
CA SER A 331 4.18 -12.35 26.84
C SER A 331 4.14 -13.78 26.27
N GLY A 332 5.29 -14.45 26.26
CA GLY A 332 5.41 -15.80 25.74
C GLY A 332 4.91 -15.92 24.29
N ASN A 333 3.80 -16.59 24.09
CA ASN A 333 3.22 -16.84 22.76
C ASN A 333 2.24 -15.74 22.32
N ALA A 334 2.00 -14.71 23.13
CA ALA A 334 1.08 -13.63 22.85
C ALA A 334 1.80 -12.33 22.52
N ASP A 335 1.41 -11.68 21.44
CA ASP A 335 1.84 -10.34 21.02
C ASP A 335 0.59 -9.44 20.93
N PHE A 336 0.59 -8.37 21.69
CA PHE A 336 -0.46 -7.38 21.69
C PHE A 336 0.12 -6.01 21.33
N ARG A 337 -0.49 -5.32 20.37
CA ARG A 337 -0.09 -3.98 19.96
C ARG A 337 -1.28 -3.05 19.93
N ILE A 338 -1.14 -1.90 20.56
CA ILE A 338 -2.01 -0.74 20.35
C ILE A 338 -1.27 0.20 19.39
N TYR A 339 -1.88 0.49 18.25
CA TYR A 339 -1.32 1.45 17.32
C TYR A 339 -1.40 2.87 17.90
N PRO A 340 -0.54 3.81 17.45
CA PRO A 340 -0.49 5.16 18.01
C PRO A 340 -1.88 5.81 18.11
N ILE A 341 -2.23 6.29 19.30
CA ILE A 341 -3.54 6.90 19.55
C ILE A 341 -3.65 8.21 18.76
N ILE A 342 -2.61 9.04 18.77
CA ILE A 342 -2.56 10.26 17.96
C ILE A 342 -1.87 9.93 16.63
N ASN A 343 -2.68 9.57 15.64
CA ASN A 343 -2.21 9.33 14.28
C ASN A 343 -3.16 10.01 13.28
N PRO A 344 -2.66 10.97 12.48
CA PRO A 344 -3.48 11.65 11.47
C PRO A 344 -4.20 10.73 10.48
N LEU A 345 -3.62 9.54 10.20
CA LEU A 345 -4.23 8.51 9.35
C LEU A 345 -5.53 7.91 9.92
N TYR A 346 -5.77 8.09 11.20
CA TYR A 346 -6.97 7.57 11.88
C TYR A 346 -8.11 8.58 11.90
N LEU A 347 -7.84 9.79 11.44
CA LEU A 347 -8.84 10.82 11.20
C LEU A 347 -9.21 10.82 9.71
N SER A 348 -10.48 10.67 9.41
CA SER A 348 -11.01 10.76 8.06
C SER A 348 -12.27 11.62 8.04
N TYR A 349 -12.58 12.18 6.88
CA TYR A 349 -13.77 12.98 6.69
C TYR A 349 -14.57 12.48 5.49
N SER A 350 -15.88 12.42 5.62
CA SER A 350 -16.81 12.23 4.51
C SER A 350 -18.05 13.06 4.71
N GLY A 351 -18.68 13.51 3.63
CA GLY A 351 -19.91 14.33 3.70
C GLY A 351 -21.03 13.65 4.49
N ALA A 352 -21.18 12.34 4.33
CA ALA A 352 -22.20 11.54 5.01
C ALA A 352 -21.93 11.31 6.51
N ARG A 353 -20.67 11.09 6.90
CA ARG A 353 -20.28 10.70 8.26
C ARG A 353 -19.62 11.81 9.09
N GLY A 354 -19.24 12.92 8.44
CA GLY A 354 -18.44 13.98 9.03
C GLY A 354 -17.03 13.50 9.35
N PHE A 355 -16.40 14.09 10.34
CA PHE A 355 -15.15 13.61 10.88
C PHE A 355 -15.35 12.25 11.54
N ARG A 356 -14.41 11.37 11.31
CA ARG A 356 -14.37 10.03 11.89
C ARG A 356 -12.97 9.76 12.41
N TYR A 357 -12.88 9.34 13.65
CA TYR A 357 -11.65 8.89 14.29
C TYR A 357 -11.73 7.40 14.54
N LYS A 358 -10.62 6.66 14.33
CA LYS A 358 -10.56 5.21 14.60
C LYS A 358 -9.26 4.86 15.33
N MET A 359 -9.34 3.88 16.21
CA MET A 359 -8.20 3.22 16.85
C MET A 359 -8.05 1.81 16.28
N LYS A 360 -6.80 1.37 16.12
CA LYS A 360 -6.47 0.02 15.67
C LYS A 360 -5.70 -0.72 16.76
N PHE A 361 -5.96 -2.01 16.84
CA PHE A 361 -5.27 -2.93 17.72
C PHE A 361 -4.75 -4.10 16.88
N ARG A 362 -3.74 -4.80 17.38
CA ARG A 362 -3.29 -6.09 16.85
C ARG A 362 -3.13 -7.04 18.02
N VAL A 363 -3.72 -8.20 17.87
CA VAL A 363 -3.55 -9.31 18.81
C VAL A 363 -3.08 -10.51 18.03
N ARG A 364 -1.99 -11.12 18.43
CA ARG A 364 -1.49 -12.37 17.85
C ARG A 364 -1.21 -13.34 18.97
N PHE A 365 -1.68 -14.57 18.82
CA PHE A 365 -1.38 -15.67 19.72
C PHE A 365 -0.89 -16.86 18.90
N THR A 366 0.30 -17.37 19.19
CA THR A 366 0.93 -18.46 18.46
C THR A 366 0.81 -19.74 19.28
N PHE A 367 0.02 -20.71 18.79
CA PHE A 367 -0.13 -22.04 19.42
C PHE A 367 1.02 -22.97 19.05
N SER A 368 1.48 -22.89 17.79
CA SER A 368 2.61 -23.64 17.26
C SER A 368 3.14 -22.93 16.01
N GLU A 369 4.24 -23.39 15.45
CA GLU A 369 4.87 -22.84 14.24
C GLU A 369 3.89 -22.65 13.05
N HIS A 370 2.85 -23.53 12.98
CA HIS A 370 1.88 -23.53 11.88
C HIS A 370 0.46 -23.15 12.29
N ARG A 371 0.23 -22.81 13.57
CA ARG A 371 -1.10 -22.48 14.10
C ARG A 371 -1.03 -21.21 14.90
N TYR A 372 -1.75 -20.19 14.47
CA TYR A 372 -1.81 -18.93 15.17
C TYR A 372 -3.19 -18.27 15.01
N LEU A 373 -3.57 -17.55 16.05
CA LEU A 373 -4.72 -16.67 16.04
C LEU A 373 -4.22 -15.24 15.91
N TYR A 374 -4.87 -14.47 15.06
CA TYR A 374 -4.63 -13.04 15.01
C TYR A 374 -5.92 -12.26 14.83
N SER A 375 -5.92 -11.04 15.33
CA SER A 375 -7.03 -10.11 15.24
C SER A 375 -6.51 -8.71 15.05
N TYR A 376 -7.23 -7.92 14.23
CA TYR A 376 -6.99 -6.49 14.02
C TYR A 376 -8.25 -5.69 14.37
N PRO A 377 -8.65 -5.63 15.66
CA PRO A 377 -9.80 -4.87 16.07
C PRO A 377 -9.65 -3.39 15.71
N THR A 378 -10.74 -2.81 15.24
CA THR A 378 -10.86 -1.38 15.00
C THR A 378 -12.05 -0.86 15.77
N ILE A 379 -11.86 0.23 16.52
CA ILE A 379 -12.93 0.94 17.24
C ILE A 379 -12.85 2.40 16.85
N GLY A 380 -13.98 3.02 16.56
CA GLY A 380 -14.00 4.41 16.14
C GLY A 380 -15.27 5.14 16.51
N TYR A 381 -15.26 6.46 16.23
CA TYR A 381 -16.37 7.35 16.49
C TYR A 381 -16.63 8.26 15.27
N ASN A 382 -17.89 8.31 14.87
CA ASN A 382 -18.38 9.21 13.81
C ASN A 382 -18.99 10.45 14.47
N PHE A 383 -18.33 11.59 14.34
CA PHE A 383 -18.76 12.82 15.05
C PHE A 383 -20.10 13.37 14.56
N LYS A 384 -20.35 13.44 13.25
CA LYS A 384 -21.63 13.93 12.70
C LYS A 384 -22.82 13.06 13.09
N GLN A 385 -22.58 11.77 13.26
CA GLN A 385 -23.63 10.79 13.55
C GLN A 385 -23.74 10.47 15.04
N GLY A 386 -22.81 10.95 15.90
CA GLY A 386 -22.80 10.65 17.33
C GLY A 386 -22.66 9.15 17.61
N GLN A 387 -21.97 8.37 16.76
CA GLN A 387 -22.02 6.92 16.78
C GLN A 387 -20.65 6.28 16.96
N VAL A 388 -20.56 5.36 17.94
CA VAL A 388 -19.46 4.41 18.07
C VAL A 388 -19.64 3.31 17.03
N TYR A 389 -18.58 2.96 16.32
CA TYR A 389 -18.50 1.80 15.45
C TYR A 389 -17.31 0.93 15.80
N PHE A 390 -17.41 -0.36 15.53
CA PHE A 390 -16.32 -1.29 15.70
C PHE A 390 -16.35 -2.39 14.64
N ASN A 391 -15.17 -2.95 14.38
CA ASN A 391 -14.98 -4.15 13.56
C ASN A 391 -13.93 -5.02 14.25
N ILE A 392 -14.30 -6.23 14.61
CA ILE A 392 -13.47 -7.17 15.38
C ILE A 392 -13.33 -8.46 14.57
N PRO A 393 -12.39 -8.52 13.62
CA PRO A 393 -12.04 -9.76 12.94
C PRO A 393 -11.13 -10.60 13.83
N VAL A 394 -11.45 -11.88 13.97
CA VAL A 394 -10.63 -12.89 14.67
C VAL A 394 -10.39 -14.05 13.72
N ARG A 395 -9.16 -14.25 13.29
CA ARG A 395 -8.78 -15.30 12.36
C ARG A 395 -7.86 -16.31 13.04
N MET A 396 -8.24 -17.57 13.00
CA MET A 396 -7.44 -18.70 13.42
C MET A 396 -6.91 -19.45 12.20
N THR A 397 -5.61 -19.34 11.93
CA THR A 397 -4.96 -20.09 10.87
C THR A 397 -4.60 -21.47 11.39
N TYR A 398 -5.11 -22.51 10.72
CA TYR A 398 -4.85 -23.90 11.06
C TYR A 398 -4.00 -24.64 10.01
N ASN A 399 -3.95 -24.13 8.77
CA ASN A 399 -3.11 -24.67 7.71
C ASN A 399 -2.58 -23.55 6.78
N PRO A 400 -1.46 -22.90 7.14
CA PRO A 400 -0.93 -21.78 6.38
C PRO A 400 -0.49 -22.16 4.94
N LYS A 401 -0.05 -23.42 4.73
CA LYS A 401 0.38 -23.89 3.40
C LYS A 401 -0.77 -23.95 2.39
N ARG A 402 -1.99 -24.15 2.86
CA ARG A 402 -3.21 -24.20 2.05
C ARG A 402 -4.17 -23.05 2.35
N ASN A 403 -3.67 -21.92 2.81
CA ASN A 403 -4.49 -20.77 3.20
C ASN A 403 -5.70 -21.17 4.09
N GLY A 404 -5.52 -22.22 4.92
CA GLY A 404 -6.59 -22.76 5.76
C GLY A 404 -6.77 -21.95 7.03
N TYR A 405 -7.93 -21.31 7.16
CA TYR A 405 -8.28 -20.53 8.34
C TYR A 405 -9.77 -20.54 8.63
N VAL A 406 -10.12 -20.31 9.90
CA VAL A 406 -11.46 -19.93 10.32
C VAL A 406 -11.43 -18.48 10.76
N GLU A 407 -12.37 -17.68 10.28
CA GLU A 407 -12.51 -16.28 10.63
C GLU A 407 -13.89 -15.98 11.18
N VAL A 408 -13.90 -15.26 12.29
CA VAL A 408 -15.12 -14.69 12.89
C VAL A 408 -14.99 -13.18 12.81
N ILE A 409 -16.00 -12.51 12.27
CA ILE A 409 -16.06 -11.05 12.24
C ILE A 409 -17.33 -10.61 12.97
N TYR A 410 -17.17 -9.71 13.93
CA TYR A 410 -18.30 -9.02 14.54
C TYR A 410 -18.12 -7.52 14.33
N ALA A 411 -19.06 -6.90 13.64
CA ALA A 411 -18.98 -5.50 13.30
C ALA A 411 -20.31 -4.78 13.47
N ASN A 412 -20.21 -3.48 13.74
CA ASN A 412 -21.33 -2.59 13.99
C ASN A 412 -20.97 -1.18 13.50
N GLY A 413 -21.98 -0.41 13.10
CA GLY A 413 -21.88 1.01 12.86
C GLY A 413 -21.79 1.42 11.39
N ASN A 414 -21.91 0.47 10.47
CA ASN A 414 -22.16 0.83 9.07
C ASN A 414 -23.61 1.32 8.95
N ARG A 415 -23.78 2.47 8.27
CA ARG A 415 -25.09 2.93 7.84
C ARG A 415 -25.26 2.55 6.39
N ILE A 416 -26.30 1.79 6.11
CA ILE A 416 -26.69 1.37 4.76
C ILE A 416 -27.91 2.17 4.36
N SER A 417 -27.93 2.72 3.15
CA SER A 417 -29.12 3.35 2.56
C SER A 417 -29.92 2.34 1.78
N ASN A 418 -31.24 2.31 2.01
CA ASN A 418 -32.16 1.53 1.21
C ASN A 418 -33.38 2.36 0.81
N ASN A 419 -33.37 2.88 -0.40
CA ASN A 419 -34.47 3.70 -0.91
C ASN A 419 -35.71 2.89 -1.29
N THR A 420 -35.65 1.56 -1.35
CA THR A 420 -36.82 0.72 -1.66
C THR A 420 -37.92 0.94 -0.62
N VAL A 421 -37.54 0.97 0.65
CA VAL A 421 -38.46 1.22 1.77
C VAL A 421 -39.02 2.63 1.71
N SER A 422 -38.17 3.65 1.54
CA SER A 422 -38.61 5.05 1.46
C SER A 422 -39.52 5.32 0.24
N ASN A 423 -39.24 4.68 -0.88
CA ASN A 423 -40.10 4.79 -2.06
C ASN A 423 -41.44 4.09 -1.87
N ALA A 424 -41.47 2.91 -1.25
CA ALA A 424 -42.72 2.23 -0.93
C ALA A 424 -43.60 3.09 0.01
N ILE A 425 -43.02 3.75 1.00
CA ILE A 425 -43.73 4.69 1.86
C ILE A 425 -44.24 5.89 1.07
N ARG A 426 -43.46 6.48 0.17
CA ARG A 426 -43.88 7.60 -0.69
C ARG A 426 -45.01 7.24 -1.63
N GLU A 427 -44.94 6.06 -2.24
CA GLU A 427 -45.97 5.57 -3.13
C GLU A 427 -47.31 5.29 -2.39
N ALA A 428 -47.22 4.79 -1.16
CA ALA A 428 -48.39 4.53 -0.32
C ALA A 428 -49.06 5.81 0.22
N HIS A 429 -48.29 6.93 0.36
CA HIS A 429 -48.75 8.14 1.07
C HIS A 429 -48.47 9.41 0.25
N GLN A 430 -48.93 9.49 -0.99
CA GLN A 430 -48.58 10.48 -2.02
C GLN A 430 -48.69 11.96 -1.64
N ASP A 431 -49.41 12.37 -0.58
CA ASP A 431 -49.81 13.78 -0.39
C ASP A 431 -49.33 14.48 0.90
N SER A 432 -48.52 13.86 1.76
CA SER A 432 -48.34 14.42 3.10
C SER A 432 -46.94 14.52 3.70
N ILE A 433 -45.86 14.12 2.99
CA ILE A 433 -44.57 13.99 3.65
C ILE A 433 -43.44 14.70 2.91
N GLN A 434 -42.87 15.73 3.55
CA GLN A 434 -41.58 16.32 3.18
C GLN A 434 -40.46 15.49 3.79
N PHE A 435 -39.86 14.60 2.98
CA PHE A 435 -38.78 13.72 3.40
C PHE A 435 -37.37 14.31 3.21
N GLU A 436 -37.23 15.57 2.80
CA GLU A 436 -35.97 16.15 2.36
C GLU A 436 -34.85 16.10 3.42
N ASP A 437 -35.18 16.05 4.71
CA ASP A 437 -34.21 16.00 5.81
C ASP A 437 -34.27 14.71 6.66
N SER A 438 -35.09 13.70 6.30
CA SER A 438 -35.24 12.51 7.12
C SER A 438 -34.25 11.40 6.75
N ASP A 439 -33.72 10.71 7.77
CA ASP A 439 -32.86 9.52 7.61
C ASP A 439 -33.69 8.22 7.40
N ILE A 440 -34.89 8.33 6.81
CA ILE A 440 -35.86 7.22 6.64
C ILE A 440 -35.32 6.07 5.77
N ASP A 441 -34.41 6.35 4.87
CA ASP A 441 -33.73 5.39 4.01
C ASP A 441 -32.48 4.79 4.64
N LYS A 442 -32.14 5.19 5.88
CA LYS A 442 -30.88 4.78 6.52
C LYS A 442 -31.09 3.75 7.61
N PHE A 443 -30.26 2.73 7.56
CA PHE A 443 -30.27 1.61 8.49
C PHE A 443 -28.90 1.44 9.13
N LYS A 444 -28.89 1.10 10.41
CA LYS A 444 -27.69 0.66 11.12
C LYS A 444 -27.52 -0.84 10.89
N ASP A 445 -26.40 -1.27 10.32
CA ASP A 445 -26.08 -2.67 10.12
C ASP A 445 -25.18 -3.19 11.23
N ASN A 446 -25.64 -4.25 11.90
CA ASN A 446 -24.84 -5.09 12.77
C ASN A 446 -24.70 -6.44 12.08
N HIS A 447 -23.47 -6.91 11.93
CA HIS A 447 -23.27 -8.20 11.30
C HIS A 447 -22.30 -9.09 12.07
N PHE A 448 -22.59 -10.38 11.99
CA PHE A 448 -21.75 -11.45 12.47
C PHE A 448 -21.46 -12.39 11.30
N ILE A 449 -20.20 -12.66 11.06
CA ILE A 449 -19.73 -13.49 9.96
C ILE A 449 -18.86 -14.61 10.53
N LEU A 450 -19.07 -15.83 10.06
CA LEU A 450 -18.22 -16.97 10.31
C LEU A 450 -17.82 -17.58 8.99
N PHE A 451 -16.55 -17.56 8.66
CA PHE A 451 -15.99 -18.17 7.46
C PHE A 451 -14.98 -19.27 7.78
N ASN A 452 -14.95 -20.30 6.95
CA ASN A 452 -13.86 -21.25 6.84
C ASN A 452 -13.34 -21.22 5.40
N ASN A 453 -12.07 -20.94 5.25
CA ASN A 453 -11.41 -20.90 3.95
C ASN A 453 -10.38 -22.02 3.85
N ILE A 454 -10.27 -22.63 2.67
CA ILE A 454 -9.22 -23.59 2.35
C ILE A 454 -8.90 -23.59 0.86
N MET A 455 -7.62 -23.55 0.54
CA MET A 455 -7.11 -23.74 -0.81
C MET A 455 -7.05 -25.25 -1.13
N LEU A 456 -7.94 -25.72 -1.99
CA LEU A 456 -7.98 -27.11 -2.43
C LEU A 456 -6.87 -27.43 -3.41
N PHE A 457 -6.60 -26.51 -4.34
CA PHE A 457 -5.50 -26.54 -5.30
C PHE A 457 -4.87 -25.14 -5.35
N ASP A 458 -3.65 -25.00 -5.84
CA ASP A 458 -2.95 -23.71 -5.92
C ASP A 458 -3.73 -22.63 -6.72
N TRP A 459 -4.67 -23.06 -7.57
CA TRP A 459 -5.52 -22.23 -8.39
C TRP A 459 -6.98 -22.16 -7.92
N LEU A 460 -7.35 -22.90 -6.85
CA LEU A 460 -8.74 -23.00 -6.36
C LEU A 460 -8.77 -22.80 -4.85
N ASP A 461 -9.38 -21.71 -4.43
CA ASP A 461 -9.68 -21.38 -3.03
C ASP A 461 -11.19 -21.46 -2.79
N VAL A 462 -11.61 -22.11 -1.71
CA VAL A 462 -13.03 -22.29 -1.36
C VAL A 462 -13.29 -21.76 0.03
N GLU A 463 -14.27 -20.87 0.12
CA GLU A 463 -14.74 -20.26 1.35
C GLU A 463 -16.18 -20.70 1.62
N THR A 464 -16.44 -21.19 2.80
CA THR A 464 -17.81 -21.55 3.25
C THR A 464 -18.09 -20.87 4.57
N GLY A 465 -19.33 -20.45 4.78
CA GLY A 465 -19.62 -19.75 6.01
C GLY A 465 -21.08 -19.46 6.27
N LEU A 466 -21.29 -18.63 7.28
CA LEU A 466 -22.57 -18.13 7.72
C LEU A 466 -22.48 -16.62 7.92
N ILE A 467 -23.42 -15.89 7.39
CA ILE A 467 -23.57 -14.45 7.62
C ILE A 467 -24.89 -14.18 8.32
N PHE A 468 -24.82 -13.38 9.38
CA PHE A 468 -25.99 -12.83 10.04
C PHE A 468 -25.94 -11.31 9.97
N HIS A 469 -26.98 -10.70 9.38
CA HIS A 469 -27.19 -9.26 9.38
C HIS A 469 -28.42 -8.91 10.23
N GLN A 470 -28.28 -7.84 11.00
CA GLN A 470 -29.37 -7.18 11.70
C GLN A 470 -29.34 -5.70 11.31
N ARG A 471 -30.22 -5.31 10.43
CA ARG A 471 -30.34 -3.95 9.91
C ARG A 471 -31.52 -3.27 10.56
N THR A 472 -31.22 -2.23 11.34
CA THR A 472 -32.21 -1.52 12.14
C THR A 472 -32.37 -0.11 11.62
N ALA A 473 -33.60 0.32 11.34
CA ALA A 473 -33.92 1.66 10.88
C ALA A 473 -33.43 2.73 11.88
N ILE A 474 -32.92 3.84 11.37
CA ILE A 474 -32.57 5.01 12.20
C ILE A 474 -33.85 5.66 12.71
N GLU A 475 -34.81 5.89 11.82
CA GLU A 475 -36.12 6.51 12.10
C GLU A 475 -37.19 5.45 12.43
N ARG A 476 -37.03 4.76 13.57
CA ARG A 476 -37.90 3.63 13.97
C ARG A 476 -39.35 4.06 14.18
N GLU A 477 -39.58 5.20 14.82
CA GLU A 477 -40.92 5.70 15.07
C GLU A 477 -41.68 5.96 13.76
N LEU A 478 -40.98 6.50 12.80
CA LEU A 478 -41.55 6.79 11.48
C LEU A 478 -41.86 5.48 10.72
N MET A 479 -40.97 4.48 10.76
CA MET A 479 -41.25 3.15 10.21
C MET A 479 -42.49 2.52 10.82
N ARG A 480 -42.63 2.57 12.15
CA ARG A 480 -43.79 2.05 12.87
C ARG A 480 -45.09 2.76 12.49
N GLN A 481 -45.03 4.09 12.33
CA GLN A 481 -46.17 4.91 11.92
C GLN A 481 -46.70 4.50 10.53
N TYR A 482 -45.80 4.11 9.62
CA TYR A 482 -46.16 3.65 8.26
C TYR A 482 -46.37 2.14 8.14
N GLY A 483 -46.32 1.38 9.25
CA GLY A 483 -46.54 -0.05 9.23
C GLY A 483 -45.43 -0.85 8.53
N VAL A 484 -44.24 -0.26 8.38
CA VAL A 484 -43.09 -0.89 7.75
C VAL A 484 -42.20 -1.51 8.83
N PRO A 485 -41.57 -2.67 8.61
CA PRO A 485 -40.68 -3.28 9.58
C PRO A 485 -39.52 -2.35 9.99
N GLU A 486 -39.33 -2.22 11.31
CA GLU A 486 -38.20 -1.42 11.85
C GLU A 486 -36.86 -2.14 11.75
N GLU A 487 -36.90 -3.46 11.53
CA GLU A 487 -35.74 -4.32 11.56
C GLU A 487 -35.81 -5.41 10.50
N TYR A 488 -34.71 -5.55 9.75
CA TYR A 488 -34.50 -6.57 8.74
C TYR A 488 -33.36 -7.49 9.20
N ARG A 489 -33.67 -8.78 9.35
CA ARG A 489 -32.72 -9.80 9.77
C ARG A 489 -32.53 -10.82 8.66
N SER A 490 -31.27 -11.14 8.36
CA SER A 490 -30.91 -12.25 7.50
C SER A 490 -29.95 -13.19 8.21
N PHE A 491 -30.19 -14.47 8.09
CA PHE A 491 -29.26 -15.53 8.42
C PHE A 491 -29.04 -16.37 7.17
N ALA A 492 -27.82 -16.34 6.66
CA ALA A 492 -27.51 -16.88 5.34
C ALA A 492 -26.27 -17.76 5.35
N PRO A 493 -26.35 -19.03 4.93
CA PRO A 493 -25.19 -19.77 4.46
C PRO A 493 -24.61 -19.09 3.22
N VAL A 494 -23.28 -19.13 3.13
CA VAL A 494 -22.51 -18.56 2.01
C VAL A 494 -21.50 -19.55 1.48
N LEU A 495 -21.26 -19.48 0.18
CA LEU A 495 -20.24 -20.20 -0.54
C LEU A 495 -19.49 -19.24 -1.44
N GLY A 496 -18.20 -19.09 -1.23
CA GLY A 496 -17.28 -18.34 -2.08
C GLY A 496 -16.32 -19.29 -2.78
N ILE A 497 -16.07 -19.10 -4.05
CA ILE A 497 -15.10 -19.85 -4.84
C ILE A 497 -14.20 -18.82 -5.54
N LYS A 498 -12.89 -18.93 -5.34
CA LYS A 498 -11.89 -18.11 -6.04
C LYS A 498 -11.05 -19.01 -6.94
N LEU A 499 -11.01 -18.64 -8.22
CA LEU A 499 -10.32 -19.37 -9.28
C LEU A 499 -9.20 -18.49 -9.85
N GLN A 500 -7.98 -18.99 -9.81
CA GLN A 500 -6.81 -18.30 -10.37
C GLN A 500 -5.97 -19.25 -11.23
N PRO A 501 -6.50 -19.68 -12.40
CA PRO A 501 -5.89 -20.77 -13.21
C PRO A 501 -4.46 -20.46 -13.67
N TRP A 502 -4.12 -19.18 -13.85
CA TRP A 502 -2.79 -18.72 -14.26
C TRP A 502 -1.96 -18.19 -13.09
N LEU A 503 -2.38 -18.46 -11.85
CA LEU A 503 -1.77 -17.95 -10.63
C LEU A 503 -1.65 -16.41 -10.66
N SER A 504 -0.56 -15.85 -10.18
CA SER A 504 -0.35 -14.39 -10.12
C SER A 504 -0.25 -13.69 -11.50
N ARG A 505 -0.15 -14.43 -12.60
CA ARG A 505 0.04 -13.87 -13.95
C ARG A 505 -1.28 -13.62 -14.70
N GLY A 506 -2.37 -14.14 -14.21
CA GLY A 506 -3.67 -14.06 -14.89
C GLY A 506 -4.78 -13.44 -14.05
N PRO A 507 -6.01 -13.43 -14.60
CA PRO A 507 -7.17 -12.95 -13.88
C PRO A 507 -7.54 -13.86 -12.70
N LEU A 508 -8.09 -13.22 -11.66
CA LEU A 508 -8.79 -13.87 -10.55
C LEU A 508 -10.28 -13.83 -10.84
N PHE A 509 -10.93 -14.96 -10.75
CA PHE A 509 -12.39 -15.08 -10.83
C PHE A 509 -12.93 -15.42 -9.45
N SER A 510 -14.04 -14.78 -9.05
CA SER A 510 -14.79 -15.17 -7.87
C SER A 510 -16.24 -15.49 -8.21
N ILE A 511 -16.80 -16.41 -7.46
CA ILE A 511 -18.22 -16.81 -7.50
C ILE A 511 -18.68 -16.81 -6.07
N ASP A 512 -19.64 -15.96 -5.74
CA ASP A 512 -20.17 -15.81 -4.40
C ASP A 512 -21.67 -16.11 -4.40
N TRP A 513 -22.09 -17.04 -3.54
CA TRP A 513 -23.49 -17.40 -3.34
C TRP A 513 -23.88 -17.18 -1.90
N GLU A 514 -25.03 -16.58 -1.71
CA GLU A 514 -25.64 -16.31 -0.41
C GLU A 514 -27.12 -16.64 -0.43
N ARG A 515 -27.61 -17.34 0.59
CA ARG A 515 -29.00 -17.76 0.69
C ARG A 515 -29.56 -17.47 2.08
N SER A 516 -30.48 -16.52 2.21
CA SER A 516 -31.26 -16.31 3.42
C SER A 516 -32.61 -17.02 3.33
N ILE A 517 -33.04 -17.64 4.45
CA ILE A 517 -34.29 -18.39 4.54
C ILE A 517 -35.13 -17.79 5.68
N LYS A 518 -36.33 -17.32 5.35
CA LYS A 518 -37.27 -16.76 6.34
C LYS A 518 -37.60 -17.78 7.41
N GLY A 519 -37.59 -17.33 8.66
CA GLY A 519 -37.92 -18.17 9.84
C GLY A 519 -36.74 -18.91 10.46
N VAL A 520 -35.59 -19.02 9.78
CA VAL A 520 -34.39 -19.66 10.32
C VAL A 520 -33.61 -18.65 11.17
N ASN A 521 -33.32 -19.00 12.43
CA ASN A 521 -32.59 -18.16 13.39
C ASN A 521 -33.09 -16.70 13.48
N GLY A 522 -34.44 -16.53 13.38
CA GLY A 522 -35.05 -15.21 13.44
C GLY A 522 -34.93 -14.35 12.18
N SER A 523 -34.49 -14.92 11.06
CA SER A 523 -34.49 -14.25 9.78
C SER A 523 -35.91 -13.92 9.33
N ASN A 524 -36.15 -12.68 8.92
CA ASN A 524 -37.40 -12.24 8.31
C ASN A 524 -37.26 -12.01 6.79
N LEU A 525 -36.06 -12.25 6.23
CA LEU A 525 -35.73 -12.11 4.81
C LEU A 525 -35.61 -13.50 4.14
N ASP A 526 -36.08 -13.60 2.89
CA ASP A 526 -35.94 -14.78 2.04
C ASP A 526 -35.41 -14.37 0.68
N TYR A 527 -34.12 -14.66 0.44
CA TYR A 527 -33.46 -14.34 -0.84
C TYR A 527 -32.38 -15.35 -1.19
N SER A 528 -32.02 -15.38 -2.47
CA SER A 528 -30.83 -16.07 -2.98
C SER A 528 -30.11 -15.14 -3.94
N ARG A 529 -28.85 -14.88 -3.68
CA ARG A 529 -27.99 -13.99 -4.47
C ARG A 529 -26.79 -14.74 -5.00
N TRP A 530 -26.45 -14.47 -6.26
CA TRP A 530 -25.23 -14.91 -6.91
C TRP A 530 -24.47 -13.69 -7.41
N GLU A 531 -23.18 -13.67 -7.16
CA GLU A 531 -22.29 -12.64 -7.71
C GLU A 531 -21.06 -13.31 -8.34
N PHE A 532 -20.68 -12.82 -9.51
CA PHE A 532 -19.51 -13.24 -10.28
C PHE A 532 -18.63 -12.02 -10.48
N ASP A 533 -17.36 -12.14 -10.19
CA ASP A 533 -16.39 -11.06 -10.39
C ASP A 533 -15.14 -11.62 -11.04
N ALA A 534 -14.58 -10.90 -12.02
CA ALA A 534 -13.33 -11.20 -12.68
C ALA A 534 -12.42 -9.97 -12.56
N GLN A 535 -11.27 -10.14 -11.98
CA GLN A 535 -10.31 -9.06 -11.73
C GLN A 535 -8.97 -9.41 -12.35
N TRP A 536 -8.36 -8.48 -13.05
CA TRP A 536 -7.02 -8.65 -13.60
C TRP A 536 -6.19 -7.41 -13.44
N LYS A 537 -5.03 -7.57 -12.81
CA LYS A 537 -3.98 -6.57 -12.67
C LYS A 537 -2.85 -6.92 -13.64
N TYR A 538 -2.84 -6.28 -14.80
CA TYR A 538 -1.84 -6.51 -15.83
C TYR A 538 -0.72 -5.48 -15.75
N GLN A 539 0.47 -5.92 -15.35
CA GLN A 539 1.67 -5.09 -15.29
C GLN A 539 2.27 -4.91 -16.68
N ILE A 540 2.40 -3.66 -17.09
CA ILE A 540 3.07 -3.26 -18.33
C ILE A 540 4.45 -2.72 -17.93
N PRO A 541 5.54 -3.12 -18.61
CA PRO A 541 6.87 -2.61 -18.29
C PRO A 541 6.95 -1.09 -18.26
N GLY A 542 7.76 -0.51 -17.36
CA GLY A 542 7.89 0.94 -17.17
C GLY A 542 6.92 1.52 -16.15
N LEU A 543 6.62 0.81 -15.07
CA LEU A 543 5.73 1.20 -13.98
C LEU A 543 4.30 1.53 -14.44
N ARG A 544 3.86 0.91 -15.51
CA ARG A 544 2.51 1.06 -16.05
C ARG A 544 1.64 -0.12 -15.64
N LEU A 545 0.40 0.17 -15.35
CA LEU A 545 -0.52 -0.82 -14.84
C LEU A 545 -1.88 -0.67 -15.53
N LEU A 546 -2.46 -1.77 -15.97
CA LEU A 546 -3.82 -1.85 -16.45
C LEU A 546 -4.61 -2.74 -15.50
N ASN A 547 -5.56 -2.15 -14.78
CA ASN A 547 -6.48 -2.86 -13.92
C ASN A 547 -7.82 -3.02 -14.65
N MET A 548 -8.37 -4.20 -14.60
CA MET A 548 -9.66 -4.53 -15.22
C MET A 548 -10.51 -5.30 -14.22
N ARG A 549 -11.77 -4.95 -14.13
CA ARG A 549 -12.77 -5.66 -13.34
C ARG A 549 -14.05 -5.79 -14.14
N VAL A 550 -14.64 -6.97 -14.15
CA VAL A 550 -15.96 -7.25 -14.74
C VAL A 550 -16.74 -8.03 -13.69
N GLY A 551 -17.95 -7.57 -13.38
CA GLY A 551 -18.78 -8.20 -12.36
C GLY A 551 -20.23 -8.35 -12.86
N TYR A 552 -20.86 -9.45 -12.45
CA TYR A 552 -22.27 -9.73 -12.68
C TYR A 552 -22.89 -10.24 -11.38
N GLY A 553 -24.05 -9.70 -11.04
CA GLY A 553 -24.80 -10.15 -9.88
C GLY A 553 -26.26 -10.30 -10.22
N VAL A 554 -26.93 -11.27 -9.57
CA VAL A 554 -28.34 -11.53 -9.76
C VAL A 554 -28.99 -12.11 -8.52
N TYR A 555 -30.21 -11.66 -8.23
CA TYR A 555 -31.10 -12.28 -7.28
C TYR A 555 -31.98 -13.32 -7.98
N THR A 556 -31.78 -14.59 -7.67
CA THR A 556 -32.57 -15.69 -8.21
C THR A 556 -33.86 -15.96 -7.42
N LYS A 557 -33.90 -15.46 -6.19
CA LYS A 557 -35.06 -15.45 -5.31
C LYS A 557 -35.03 -14.22 -4.44
N LYS A 558 -36.17 -13.55 -4.28
CA LYS A 558 -36.34 -12.45 -3.32
C LYS A 558 -37.78 -12.44 -2.79
N ALA A 559 -37.94 -12.01 -1.55
CA ALA A 559 -39.24 -11.65 -0.99
C ALA A 559 -39.56 -10.17 -1.29
N ASP A 560 -40.81 -9.78 -1.29
CA ASP A 560 -41.26 -8.42 -1.67
C ASP A 560 -40.67 -7.32 -0.76
N GLU A 561 -40.37 -7.61 0.48
CA GLU A 561 -39.82 -6.67 1.50
C GLU A 561 -38.31 -6.87 1.73
N TYR A 562 -37.59 -7.30 0.75
CA TYR A 562 -36.22 -7.68 0.92
C TYR A 562 -35.24 -6.50 0.68
N PHE A 563 -34.13 -6.54 1.40
CA PHE A 563 -33.09 -5.55 1.36
C PHE A 563 -32.05 -5.89 0.28
N LEU A 564 -32.16 -5.26 -0.89
CA LEU A 564 -31.27 -5.48 -2.02
C LEU A 564 -29.89 -4.84 -1.78
N ASP A 565 -28.91 -5.67 -1.57
CA ASP A 565 -27.54 -5.24 -1.26
C ASP A 565 -26.53 -6.17 -1.93
N PHE A 566 -25.96 -5.72 -3.03
CA PHE A 566 -24.91 -6.46 -3.72
C PHE A 566 -23.56 -6.24 -3.04
N ALA A 567 -22.90 -7.31 -2.62
CA ALA A 567 -21.63 -7.25 -1.90
C ALA A 567 -20.50 -6.59 -2.72
N ASN A 568 -20.52 -6.78 -4.05
CA ASN A 568 -19.50 -6.21 -4.95
C ASN A 568 -19.53 -4.68 -5.08
N PHE A 569 -20.54 -4.00 -4.53
CA PHE A 569 -20.60 -2.54 -4.46
C PHE A 569 -20.21 -2.01 -3.08
N SER A 570 -19.94 -2.87 -2.10
CA SER A 570 -19.50 -2.43 -0.78
C SER A 570 -18.03 -1.99 -0.78
N ASP A 571 -17.70 -1.04 0.09
CA ASP A 571 -16.31 -0.58 0.32
C ASP A 571 -15.39 -1.70 0.84
N GLU A 572 -15.95 -2.79 1.36
CA GLU A 572 -15.21 -3.94 1.87
C GLU A 572 -14.79 -4.93 0.77
N ASN A 573 -15.41 -4.84 -0.41
CA ASN A 573 -15.17 -5.74 -1.54
C ASN A 573 -14.40 -5.06 -2.69
N LEU A 574 -13.42 -4.23 -2.33
CA LEU A 574 -12.50 -3.64 -3.30
C LEU A 574 -11.48 -4.69 -3.76
N PRO A 575 -10.99 -4.58 -5.00
CA PRO A 575 -9.93 -5.45 -5.50
C PRO A 575 -8.67 -5.36 -4.64
N SER A 576 -8.21 -6.49 -4.11
CA SER A 576 -7.02 -6.52 -3.26
C SER A 576 -5.74 -6.27 -4.06
N GLY A 577 -4.83 -5.47 -3.51
CA GLY A 577 -3.51 -5.21 -4.10
C GLY A 577 -3.52 -4.23 -5.28
N TRP A 578 -4.62 -3.55 -5.57
CA TRP A 578 -4.66 -2.42 -6.49
C TRP A 578 -4.12 -1.16 -5.80
N ASN A 579 -3.54 -0.25 -6.59
CA ASN A 579 -2.72 0.82 -6.03
C ASN A 579 -3.52 2.01 -5.47
N ASP A 580 -4.82 2.07 -5.71
CA ASP A 580 -5.69 3.12 -5.18
C ASP A 580 -7.10 2.59 -4.89
N ASP A 581 -7.84 3.33 -4.07
CA ASP A 581 -9.19 2.98 -3.63
C ASP A 581 -10.27 3.36 -4.65
N TRP A 582 -9.90 4.02 -5.76
CA TRP A 582 -10.83 4.47 -6.80
C TRP A 582 -10.91 3.50 -7.97
N SER A 583 -9.83 2.74 -8.22
CA SER A 583 -9.80 1.72 -9.26
C SER A 583 -10.74 0.56 -8.93
N GLY A 584 -11.54 0.14 -9.91
CA GLY A 584 -12.47 -0.98 -9.76
C GLY A 584 -13.75 -0.65 -9.00
N ASN A 585 -14.02 0.64 -8.73
CA ASN A 585 -15.22 1.11 -8.07
C ASN A 585 -15.83 2.33 -8.78
N PHE A 586 -17.11 2.58 -8.54
CA PHE A 586 -17.81 3.78 -9.00
C PHE A 586 -17.59 4.92 -7.99
N GLN A 587 -17.39 6.12 -8.48
CA GLN A 587 -17.10 7.28 -7.65
C GLN A 587 -18.30 8.22 -7.46
N LEU A 588 -19.22 8.24 -8.40
CA LEU A 588 -20.40 9.11 -8.41
C LEU A 588 -21.72 8.31 -8.34
N LEU A 589 -21.70 7.01 -8.61
CA LEU A 589 -22.89 6.15 -8.56
C LEU A 589 -23.43 6.07 -7.13
N GLY A 590 -24.66 6.50 -6.92
CA GLY A 590 -25.35 6.39 -5.63
C GLY A 590 -25.81 4.97 -5.31
N SER A 591 -25.79 4.60 -4.04
CA SER A 591 -26.27 3.30 -3.56
C SER A 591 -27.77 3.05 -3.89
N SER A 592 -28.55 4.13 -4.01
CA SER A 592 -29.96 4.05 -4.43
C SER A 592 -30.18 3.47 -5.83
N GLU A 593 -29.17 3.48 -6.67
CA GLU A 593 -29.28 3.00 -8.05
C GLU A 593 -29.21 1.47 -8.10
N TYR A 594 -28.19 0.86 -7.51
CA TYR A 594 -28.02 -0.59 -7.54
C TYR A 594 -28.89 -1.32 -6.51
N ASN A 595 -29.32 -0.66 -5.45
CA ASN A 595 -30.20 -1.25 -4.44
C ASN A 595 -31.64 -1.49 -4.93
N LYS A 596 -32.00 -1.04 -6.11
CA LYS A 596 -33.31 -1.28 -6.73
C LYS A 596 -33.30 -2.38 -7.80
N SER A 597 -32.14 -2.87 -8.15
CA SER A 597 -31.96 -3.78 -9.28
C SER A 597 -31.90 -5.24 -8.84
N ASP A 598 -32.56 -6.11 -9.58
CA ASP A 598 -32.48 -7.56 -9.39
C ASP A 598 -31.22 -8.16 -9.98
N TYR A 599 -30.60 -7.45 -10.91
CA TYR A 599 -29.31 -7.83 -11.49
C TYR A 599 -28.47 -6.59 -11.83
N TYR A 600 -27.19 -6.81 -11.95
CA TYR A 600 -26.25 -5.83 -12.52
C TYR A 600 -25.25 -6.51 -13.43
N LEU A 601 -24.72 -5.75 -14.40
CA LEU A 601 -23.51 -6.04 -15.13
C LEU A 601 -22.61 -4.81 -15.07
N ARG A 602 -21.41 -4.94 -14.48
CA ARG A 602 -20.45 -3.85 -14.33
C ARG A 602 -19.13 -4.12 -15.03
N GLY A 603 -18.46 -3.07 -15.45
CA GLY A 603 -17.10 -3.11 -15.95
C GLY A 603 -16.32 -1.88 -15.47
N ASN A 604 -15.09 -2.09 -15.00
CA ASN A 604 -14.21 -1.02 -14.58
C ASN A 604 -12.83 -1.26 -15.18
N ILE A 605 -12.24 -0.23 -15.76
CA ILE A 605 -10.88 -0.24 -16.31
C ILE A 605 -10.16 0.96 -15.77
N SER A 606 -8.96 0.78 -15.24
CA SER A 606 -8.06 1.88 -14.92
C SER A 606 -6.68 1.64 -15.52
N TYR A 607 -6.12 2.69 -16.10
CA TYR A 607 -4.75 2.69 -16.62
C TYR A 607 -3.91 3.63 -15.80
N GLU A 608 -2.85 3.10 -15.20
CA GLU A 608 -1.88 3.86 -14.40
C GLU A 608 -0.55 3.98 -15.14
N SER A 609 0.02 5.16 -15.11
CA SER A 609 1.36 5.42 -15.65
C SER A 609 2.05 6.51 -14.81
N PRO A 610 3.38 6.49 -14.67
CA PRO A 610 4.09 7.50 -13.90
C PRO A 610 4.03 8.89 -14.52
N LEU A 611 4.02 9.00 -15.84
CA LEU A 611 4.20 10.27 -16.55
C LEU A 611 3.26 10.32 -17.77
N MET A 612 2.16 11.08 -17.69
CA MET A 612 1.20 11.24 -18.80
C MET A 612 0.93 12.72 -19.12
N LEU A 613 -0.15 13.29 -18.59
CA LEU A 613 -0.61 14.64 -18.90
C LEU A 613 -0.12 15.70 -17.92
N ALA A 614 -0.12 15.39 -16.64
CA ALA A 614 0.18 16.36 -15.58
C ALA A 614 1.66 16.74 -15.53
N THR A 615 2.55 15.95 -16.14
CA THR A 615 3.97 16.32 -16.33
C THR A 615 4.17 17.55 -17.21
N TRP A 616 3.17 17.90 -18.01
CA TRP A 616 3.19 19.09 -18.89
C TRP A 616 2.86 20.37 -18.13
N VAL A 617 2.31 20.22 -16.92
CA VAL A 617 1.93 21.39 -16.10
C VAL A 617 3.14 21.83 -15.29
N PRO A 618 3.67 23.06 -15.52
CA PRO A 618 4.78 23.59 -14.74
C PRO A 618 4.49 23.55 -13.24
N TYR A 619 5.50 23.30 -12.42
CA TYR A 619 5.46 23.15 -10.96
C TYR A 619 4.66 21.94 -10.45
N LEU A 620 3.47 21.67 -10.95
CA LEU A 620 2.67 20.52 -10.54
C LEU A 620 3.33 19.19 -10.98
N GLY A 621 3.77 19.12 -12.24
CA GLY A 621 4.37 17.90 -12.82
C GLY A 621 5.60 17.40 -12.10
N LYS A 622 6.33 18.28 -11.38
CA LYS A 622 7.52 17.89 -10.61
C LYS A 622 7.24 16.79 -9.57
N TYR A 623 6.12 16.89 -8.87
CA TYR A 623 5.82 16.07 -7.70
C TYR A 623 4.82 14.95 -7.96
N ILE A 624 4.31 14.84 -9.19
CA ILE A 624 3.38 13.78 -9.56
C ILE A 624 4.16 12.48 -9.72
N GLU A 625 3.72 11.46 -8.99
CA GLU A 625 4.31 10.14 -9.02
C GLU A 625 3.54 9.19 -9.93
N LYS A 626 2.21 9.31 -9.95
CA LYS A 626 1.32 8.43 -10.72
C LYS A 626 0.15 9.21 -11.28
N GLU A 627 -0.23 8.87 -12.48
CA GLU A 627 -1.41 9.40 -13.14
C GLU A 627 -2.30 8.24 -13.58
N ARG A 628 -3.62 8.42 -13.53
CA ARG A 628 -4.58 7.36 -13.82
C ARG A 628 -5.72 7.87 -14.67
N PHE A 629 -6.14 7.04 -15.62
CA PHE A 629 -7.42 7.15 -16.29
C PHE A 629 -8.36 6.07 -15.77
N TYR A 630 -9.61 6.44 -15.56
CA TYR A 630 -10.66 5.54 -15.09
C TYR A 630 -11.80 5.54 -16.08
N ILE A 631 -12.31 4.35 -16.39
CA ILE A 631 -13.50 4.12 -17.19
C ILE A 631 -14.33 3.07 -16.46
N SER A 632 -15.53 3.43 -16.07
CA SER A 632 -16.46 2.52 -15.40
C SER A 632 -17.82 2.55 -16.08
N GLY A 633 -18.51 1.42 -16.11
CA GLY A 633 -19.83 1.33 -16.65
C GLY A 633 -20.66 0.27 -15.92
N VAL A 634 -21.96 0.51 -15.77
CA VAL A 634 -22.90 -0.44 -15.20
C VAL A 634 -24.23 -0.44 -15.95
N LEU A 635 -24.76 -1.64 -16.09
CA LEU A 635 -26.13 -1.91 -16.54
C LEU A 635 -26.90 -2.44 -15.34
N LEU A 636 -28.02 -1.81 -15.03
CA LEU A 636 -28.93 -2.17 -13.95
C LEU A 636 -30.31 -2.43 -14.56
N GLU A 637 -31.12 -3.23 -13.89
CA GLU A 637 -32.52 -3.38 -14.24
C GLU A 637 -33.24 -2.02 -14.07
N HIS A 638 -34.16 -1.74 -14.94
CA HIS A 638 -34.98 -0.51 -14.95
C HIS A 638 -34.18 0.82 -15.00
N SER A 639 -32.89 0.76 -15.34
CA SER A 639 -32.04 1.95 -15.49
C SER A 639 -31.40 2.01 -16.88
N ARG A 640 -31.19 3.24 -17.37
CA ARG A 640 -30.41 3.44 -18.59
C ARG A 640 -28.94 3.15 -18.27
N PRO A 641 -28.12 2.70 -19.24
CA PRO A 641 -26.71 2.45 -19.05
C PRO A 641 -26.01 3.66 -18.43
N TYR A 642 -25.28 3.41 -17.34
CA TYR A 642 -24.53 4.42 -16.60
C TYR A 642 -23.04 4.25 -16.85
N TYR A 643 -22.31 5.37 -17.02
CA TYR A 643 -20.88 5.40 -17.27
C TYR A 643 -20.20 6.48 -16.44
N GLU A 644 -18.99 6.21 -15.98
CA GLU A 644 -18.10 7.18 -15.37
C GLU A 644 -16.78 7.24 -16.13
N LEU A 645 -16.29 8.45 -16.35
CA LEU A 645 -14.94 8.73 -16.85
C LEU A 645 -14.19 9.52 -15.79
N GLY A 646 -12.97 9.15 -15.51
CA GLY A 646 -12.17 9.83 -14.51
C GLY A 646 -10.72 10.00 -14.94
N TYR A 647 -10.10 11.04 -14.41
CA TYR A 647 -8.66 11.26 -14.46
C TYR A 647 -8.17 11.65 -13.07
N GLY A 648 -7.10 11.01 -12.62
CA GLY A 648 -6.51 11.30 -11.33
C GLY A 648 -4.99 11.31 -11.37
N PHE A 649 -4.42 11.97 -10.38
CA PHE A 649 -2.99 11.95 -10.14
C PHE A 649 -2.68 11.84 -8.67
N THR A 650 -1.57 11.22 -8.36
CA THR A 650 -1.05 11.02 -7.02
C THR A 650 0.32 11.66 -6.90
N ASN A 651 0.51 12.42 -5.86
CA ASN A 651 1.82 12.83 -5.39
C ASN A 651 2.05 12.26 -3.98
N ARG A 652 3.21 12.55 -3.37
CA ARG A 652 3.54 12.05 -2.02
C ARG A 652 2.61 12.52 -0.90
N TYR A 653 1.83 13.57 -1.11
CA TYR A 653 0.99 14.18 -0.09
C TYR A 653 -0.48 13.86 -0.27
N ILE A 654 -0.93 13.92 -1.51
CA ILE A 654 -2.35 13.82 -1.86
C ILE A 654 -2.54 13.07 -3.18
N SER A 655 -3.66 12.39 -3.28
CA SER A 655 -4.26 11.96 -4.54
C SER A 655 -5.45 12.85 -4.86
N VAL A 656 -5.58 13.24 -6.12
CA VAL A 656 -6.71 14.04 -6.61
C VAL A 656 -7.26 13.34 -7.85
N GLY A 657 -8.58 13.18 -7.90
CA GLY A 657 -9.29 12.62 -9.04
C GLY A 657 -10.51 13.45 -9.39
N ALA A 658 -10.73 13.66 -10.68
CA ALA A 658 -11.92 14.29 -11.23
C ALA A 658 -12.71 13.24 -12.03
N PHE A 659 -14.01 13.15 -11.79
CA PHE A 659 -14.90 12.15 -12.36
C PHE A 659 -16.11 12.83 -12.96
N ALA A 660 -16.57 12.31 -14.10
CA ALA A 660 -17.78 12.75 -14.77
C ALA A 660 -18.65 11.54 -15.04
N SER A 661 -19.92 11.63 -14.71
CA SER A 661 -20.90 10.56 -14.97
C SER A 661 -21.84 10.91 -16.10
N PHE A 662 -22.30 9.88 -16.76
CA PHE A 662 -23.19 9.96 -17.90
C PHE A 662 -24.24 8.86 -17.81
N ARG A 663 -25.48 9.20 -18.14
CA ARG A 663 -26.56 8.23 -18.29
C ARG A 663 -26.97 8.17 -19.76
N ASN A 664 -26.70 7.03 -20.38
CA ASN A 664 -26.74 6.87 -21.85
C ASN A 664 -25.72 7.84 -22.50
N THR A 665 -26.15 8.92 -23.14
CA THR A 665 -25.32 9.94 -23.77
C THR A 665 -25.41 11.30 -23.07
N THR A 666 -26.21 11.40 -22.01
CA THR A 666 -26.45 12.66 -21.29
C THR A 666 -25.49 12.76 -20.11
N PHE A 667 -24.80 13.90 -19.99
CA PHE A 667 -24.01 14.23 -18.80
C PHE A 667 -24.95 14.35 -17.59
N GLU A 668 -24.55 13.77 -16.46
CA GLU A 668 -25.34 13.72 -15.24
C GLU A 668 -24.69 14.51 -14.11
N GLU A 669 -23.44 14.15 -13.75
CA GLU A 669 -22.75 14.75 -12.61
C GLU A 669 -21.26 14.86 -12.85
N PHE A 670 -20.62 15.83 -12.15
CA PHE A 670 -19.18 15.98 -12.06
C PHE A 670 -18.77 16.04 -10.60
N GLY A 671 -17.73 15.28 -10.22
CA GLY A 671 -17.22 15.25 -8.87
C GLY A 671 -15.70 15.27 -8.82
N VAL A 672 -15.16 15.87 -7.77
CA VAL A 672 -13.73 15.84 -7.46
C VAL A 672 -13.53 15.10 -6.14
N LYS A 673 -12.61 14.14 -6.17
CA LYS A 673 -12.21 13.36 -5.00
C LYS A 673 -10.77 13.70 -4.64
N PHE A 674 -10.46 13.64 -3.36
CA PHE A 674 -9.09 13.77 -2.88
C PHE A 674 -8.86 12.83 -1.69
N ASP A 675 -7.65 12.33 -1.56
CA ASP A 675 -7.19 11.51 -0.46
C ASP A 675 -5.80 11.95 0.00
N PHE A 676 -5.48 11.71 1.27
CA PHE A 676 -4.20 12.08 1.85
C PHE A 676 -3.24 10.90 1.83
N GLU A 677 -2.14 11.03 1.08
CA GLU A 677 -1.11 10.00 0.91
C GLU A 677 0.05 10.11 1.91
N LEU A 678 0.14 11.25 2.62
CA LEU A 678 1.31 11.66 3.39
C LEU A 678 1.88 10.59 4.34
N PHE A 679 1.05 9.67 4.82
CA PHE A 679 1.46 8.65 5.78
C PHE A 679 1.09 7.22 5.33
N ARG A 680 0.66 7.05 4.09
CA ARG A 680 0.22 5.74 3.58
C ARG A 680 1.35 4.73 3.48
N ARG A 681 2.58 5.23 3.33
CA ARG A 681 3.81 4.44 3.13
C ARG A 681 4.72 4.39 4.36
N TRP A 682 4.34 5.00 5.48
CA TRP A 682 5.17 5.12 6.70
C TRP A 682 4.87 4.06 7.75
#